data_5acbf7d6935e9b61d0722c8ddcefd7e1
#
_entry.id   5acbf7d6935e9b61d0722c8ddcefd7e1
#
_cell.length_a   1.000
_cell.length_b   1.000
_cell.length_c   1.000
_cell.angle_alpha   90.00
_cell.angle_beta   90.00
_cell.angle_gamma   90.00
#
_symmetry.space_group_name_H-M   'P 1'
#
loop_
_entity.id
_entity.type
_entity.pdbx_description
1 polymer ?
#
loop_
_entity_poly.entity_id
_entity_poly.type
_entity_poly.pdbx_seq_one_letter_code
_entity_poly.pdbx_strand_id
1 'polypeptide(L)'
;MIGFFVVTLNPVLVTALFLFIVRNGLQTGLDDPAQNVLGGALPPQVVPKLQFLLNNLVLPGGALISGLILLVLQPAIASSVQVLAMLGIVVGIGFLAAASWLRSLYLDAIYSRLRTHALSLADYQQAIGRPTAQDVTELRGYIRGAEHKTREFATAALARLSPDGFAAMLPELLGSDDAVVRRLALQMAPSDSISREELEAAGVDPDGWVRAAAAIAGLTRSEPWSGAGEVVQKLRDSTDPYDRAAAVWAAAFIADDQAVISGMRDLDPDVRKEAIRSFARMKGQVADVAEPFIACIGDRNVEVRREAIRQAVRWVPPMDRLESYAAALAEGLSSGDHDVRLLAAEAMAVQAPDALALTLPLLQARDETSVAVVDALVRSGNPDLYRKVREHLGAHMAQAGEMARLSARVTATIRHKDGDAAAGYALLRVGLDDYVHNAVESGLAAMRALHGKRGFAAVERGLASLHEQARVEALETLLNFGPSWLASPLARLLEPEAFDPLVVRPLTQADFDSLAMHPDKWIRETAEAASHGLGEQMKELIVLKQVPLFNTLTLEQLASVDRMMVTRHYAKGESLFRRGDVGGELYVIVEGEVRVHLDHGGREVTLAKHRSGAVMGEMSVFDDQPRSASAEAVTDTVVRVLRRDRLQAIVHEHPEVLLEFIKNLSQRIRAMDEKLGAAEPVTQ
;
A
#
# COMPACT_ATOMS: atom_id res chain seq x y z
N MET A 1 -16.37 -0.60 48.87
CA MET A 1 -17.20 -0.15 50.02
C MET A 1 -18.59 0.33 49.59
N ILE A 2 -18.75 1.16 48.58
CA ILE A 2 -20.08 1.66 48.13
C ILE A 2 -21.00 0.52 47.67
N GLY A 3 -20.49 -0.51 46.98
CA GLY A 3 -21.25 -1.67 46.52
C GLY A 3 -21.82 -2.54 47.67
N PHE A 4 -21.12 -2.61 48.80
CA PHE A 4 -21.58 -3.36 49.98
C PHE A 4 -22.75 -2.71 50.69
N PHE A 5 -22.82 -1.37 50.69
CA PHE A 5 -23.91 -0.60 51.35
C PHE A 5 -25.23 -0.68 50.60
N VAL A 6 -25.16 -0.83 49.29
CA VAL A 6 -26.32 -0.85 48.39
C VAL A 6 -26.99 -2.26 48.41
N VAL A 7 -26.25 -3.34 48.67
CA VAL A 7 -26.76 -4.72 48.77
C VAL A 7 -27.75 -4.92 49.95
N THR A 8 -27.69 -4.05 50.97
CA THR A 8 -28.61 -4.15 52.13
C THR A 8 -30.00 -3.57 51.92
N LEU A 9 -30.24 -2.77 50.86
CA LEU A 9 -31.50 -2.05 50.64
C LEU A 9 -32.50 -2.76 49.72
N ASN A 10 -32.04 -3.47 48.71
CA ASN A 10 -32.88 -4.35 47.88
C ASN A 10 -32.00 -5.31 47.06
N PRO A 11 -31.82 -6.55 47.50
CA PRO A 11 -30.79 -7.44 46.99
C PRO A 11 -30.97 -7.81 45.51
N VAL A 12 -32.17 -7.80 44.98
CA VAL A 12 -32.43 -8.20 43.58
C VAL A 12 -32.11 -7.06 42.58
N LEU A 13 -32.65 -5.87 42.86
CA LEU A 13 -32.49 -4.71 41.98
C LEU A 13 -31.05 -4.18 41.96
N VAL A 14 -30.41 -4.23 43.11
CA VAL A 14 -29.06 -3.75 43.33
C VAL A 14 -28.03 -4.71 42.75
N THR A 15 -28.24 -6.01 42.85
CA THR A 15 -27.41 -7.00 42.20
C THR A 15 -27.52 -6.89 40.67
N ALA A 16 -28.73 -6.67 40.15
CA ALA A 16 -28.95 -6.42 38.71
C ALA A 16 -28.30 -5.12 38.23
N LEU A 17 -28.43 -4.01 38.98
CA LEU A 17 -27.78 -2.72 38.66
C LEU A 17 -26.28 -2.78 38.77
N PHE A 18 -25.73 -3.45 39.79
CA PHE A 18 -24.29 -3.66 39.94
C PHE A 18 -23.72 -4.52 38.83
N LEU A 19 -24.38 -5.62 38.46
CA LEU A 19 -23.99 -6.46 37.31
C LEU A 19 -24.08 -5.71 36.00
N PHE A 20 -25.07 -4.83 35.81
CA PHE A 20 -25.21 -3.98 34.63
C PHE A 20 -24.09 -2.94 34.53
N ILE A 21 -23.76 -2.24 35.64
CA ILE A 21 -22.68 -1.24 35.70
C ILE A 21 -21.32 -1.92 35.53
N VAL A 22 -21.07 -3.06 36.18
CA VAL A 22 -19.82 -3.81 36.03
C VAL A 22 -19.67 -4.36 34.61
N ARG A 23 -20.73 -4.90 34.02
CA ARG A 23 -20.73 -5.38 32.63
C ARG A 23 -20.43 -4.25 31.66
N ASN A 24 -21.17 -3.14 31.72
CA ASN A 24 -20.97 -2.02 30.78
C ASN A 24 -19.65 -1.28 31.04
N GLY A 25 -19.27 -1.07 32.30
CA GLY A 25 -18.01 -0.42 32.64
C GLY A 25 -16.77 -1.24 32.28
N LEU A 26 -16.83 -2.56 32.39
CA LEU A 26 -15.78 -3.45 31.94
C LEU A 26 -15.75 -3.58 30.41
N GLN A 27 -16.91 -3.63 29.77
CA GLN A 27 -17.00 -3.75 28.33
C GLN A 27 -16.49 -2.50 27.63
N THR A 28 -16.92 -1.31 28.02
CA THR A 28 -16.49 -0.04 27.39
C THR A 28 -15.13 0.45 27.89
N GLY A 29 -14.76 0.14 29.15
CA GLY A 29 -13.51 0.62 29.75
C GLY A 29 -12.28 -0.25 29.54
N LEU A 30 -12.46 -1.55 29.33
CA LEU A 30 -11.37 -2.53 29.25
C LEU A 30 -11.46 -3.41 27.99
N ASP A 31 -12.65 -3.90 27.63
CA ASP A 31 -12.81 -4.88 26.55
C ASP A 31 -12.59 -4.22 25.17
N ASP A 32 -13.25 -3.08 24.91
CA ASP A 32 -13.11 -2.35 23.63
C ASP A 32 -11.68 -1.82 23.39
N PRO A 33 -10.99 -1.20 24.36
CA PRO A 33 -9.58 -0.83 24.21
C PRO A 33 -8.65 -2.04 24.07
N ALA A 34 -8.90 -3.13 24.82
CA ALA A 34 -8.09 -4.34 24.74
C ALA A 34 -8.25 -5.05 23.39
N GLN A 35 -9.47 -5.11 22.84
CA GLN A 35 -9.72 -5.65 21.49
C GLN A 35 -9.05 -4.80 20.39
N ASN A 36 -9.04 -3.48 20.52
CA ASN A 36 -8.36 -2.59 19.60
C ASN A 36 -6.83 -2.75 19.65
N VAL A 37 -6.26 -2.91 20.84
CA VAL A 37 -4.82 -3.16 21.03
C VAL A 37 -4.43 -4.55 20.52
N LEU A 38 -5.21 -5.59 20.84
CA LEU A 38 -5.00 -6.96 20.34
C LEU A 38 -5.21 -7.03 18.83
N GLY A 39 -6.20 -6.32 18.27
CA GLY A 39 -6.42 -6.21 16.84
C GLY A 39 -5.23 -5.57 16.11
N GLY A 40 -4.59 -4.57 16.72
CA GLY A 40 -3.34 -3.96 16.22
C GLY A 40 -2.14 -4.91 16.22
N ALA A 41 -2.10 -5.89 17.13
CA ALA A 41 -1.01 -6.87 17.25
C ALA A 41 -1.15 -8.08 16.31
N LEU A 42 -2.33 -8.31 15.70
CA LEU A 42 -2.60 -9.47 14.85
C LEU A 42 -2.53 -9.10 13.35
N PRO A 43 -2.17 -10.04 12.46
CA PRO A 43 -2.25 -9.81 11.03
C PRO A 43 -3.68 -9.40 10.62
N PRO A 44 -3.86 -8.41 9.71
CA PRO A 44 -5.18 -7.93 9.30
C PRO A 44 -6.12 -9.04 8.80
N GLN A 45 -5.55 -10.12 8.28
CA GLN A 45 -6.29 -11.29 7.78
C GLN A 45 -6.84 -12.20 8.89
N VAL A 46 -6.27 -12.12 10.11
CA VAL A 46 -6.65 -12.95 11.26
C VAL A 46 -7.69 -12.25 12.13
N VAL A 47 -7.66 -10.92 12.20
CA VAL A 47 -8.56 -10.11 13.02
C VAL A 47 -10.05 -10.39 12.75
N PRO A 48 -10.54 -10.43 11.49
CA PRO A 48 -11.95 -10.73 11.21
C PRO A 48 -12.34 -12.15 11.62
N LYS A 49 -11.45 -13.13 11.42
CA LYS A 49 -11.69 -14.54 11.81
C LYS A 49 -11.78 -14.68 13.32
N LEU A 50 -10.90 -13.96 14.05
CA LEU A 50 -10.91 -13.95 15.50
C LEU A 50 -12.17 -13.26 16.04
N GLN A 51 -12.56 -12.12 15.50
CA GLN A 51 -13.79 -11.42 15.86
C GLN A 51 -15.03 -12.27 15.58
N PHE A 52 -15.09 -12.95 14.44
CA PHE A 52 -16.15 -13.91 14.13
C PHE A 52 -16.23 -15.01 15.19
N LEU A 53 -15.09 -15.60 15.56
CA LEU A 53 -15.01 -16.70 16.54
C LEU A 53 -15.38 -16.22 17.95
N LEU A 54 -14.95 -15.04 18.35
CA LEU A 54 -15.29 -14.41 19.60
C LEU A 54 -16.79 -14.09 19.68
N ASN A 55 -17.36 -13.44 18.69
CA ASN A 55 -18.75 -12.97 18.73
C ASN A 55 -19.75 -14.09 18.52
N ASN A 56 -19.47 -15.10 17.70
CA ASN A 56 -20.44 -16.14 17.35
C ASN A 56 -20.26 -17.47 18.12
N LEU A 57 -19.10 -17.72 18.70
CA LEU A 57 -18.85 -18.96 19.42
C LEU A 57 -18.49 -18.75 20.89
N VAL A 58 -17.50 -17.88 21.18
CA VAL A 58 -16.95 -17.74 22.52
C VAL A 58 -17.91 -16.99 23.45
N LEU A 59 -18.43 -15.83 23.04
CA LEU A 59 -19.36 -15.04 23.85
C LEU A 59 -20.70 -15.75 24.08
N PRO A 60 -21.40 -16.30 23.07
CA PRO A 60 -22.63 -17.06 23.28
C PRO A 60 -22.39 -18.35 24.06
N GLY A 61 -21.30 -19.07 23.78
CA GLY A 61 -20.90 -20.28 24.51
C GLY A 61 -20.60 -20.02 25.98
N GLY A 62 -19.89 -18.92 26.26
CA GLY A 62 -19.62 -18.44 27.62
C GLY A 62 -20.91 -18.09 28.38
N ALA A 63 -21.87 -17.43 27.72
CA ALA A 63 -23.17 -17.11 28.29
C ALA A 63 -24.01 -18.37 28.62
N LEU A 64 -24.00 -19.36 27.71
CA LEU A 64 -24.68 -20.64 27.94
C LEU A 64 -24.07 -21.42 29.12
N ILE A 65 -22.73 -21.52 29.18
CA ILE A 65 -22.00 -22.20 30.27
C ILE A 65 -22.28 -21.48 31.59
N SER A 66 -22.21 -20.16 31.63
CA SER A 66 -22.49 -19.36 32.81
C SER A 66 -23.95 -19.54 33.30
N GLY A 67 -24.90 -19.59 32.37
CA GLY A 67 -26.30 -19.84 32.65
C GLY A 67 -26.52 -21.23 33.25
N LEU A 68 -25.86 -22.26 32.73
CA LEU A 68 -25.91 -23.64 33.19
C LEU A 68 -25.31 -23.77 34.59
N ILE A 69 -24.15 -23.14 34.83
CA ILE A 69 -23.50 -23.12 36.18
C ILE A 69 -24.42 -22.47 37.21
N LEU A 70 -25.05 -21.32 36.86
CA LEU A 70 -25.98 -20.63 37.74
C LEU A 70 -27.23 -21.48 38.02
N LEU A 71 -27.75 -22.21 37.05
CA LEU A 71 -28.89 -23.10 37.22
C LEU A 71 -28.58 -24.27 38.13
N VAL A 72 -27.40 -24.88 37.98
CA VAL A 72 -26.94 -26.01 38.86
C VAL A 72 -26.66 -25.51 40.28
N LEU A 73 -26.13 -24.32 40.46
CA LEU A 73 -25.80 -23.74 41.74
C LEU A 73 -26.97 -23.00 42.41
N GLN A 74 -28.11 -22.84 41.72
CA GLN A 74 -29.27 -22.14 42.22
C GLN A 74 -29.70 -22.55 43.65
N PRO A 75 -29.78 -23.85 44.03
CA PRO A 75 -30.15 -24.26 45.40
C PRO A 75 -29.12 -23.82 46.45
N ALA A 76 -27.85 -23.82 46.13
CA ALA A 76 -26.76 -23.40 47.02
C ALA A 76 -26.68 -21.87 47.15
N ILE A 77 -26.93 -21.13 46.08
CA ILE A 77 -26.94 -19.66 46.07
C ILE A 77 -28.18 -19.12 46.85
N ALA A 78 -29.32 -19.78 46.72
CA ALA A 78 -30.55 -19.41 47.47
C ALA A 78 -30.40 -19.62 49.00
N SER A 79 -29.50 -20.48 49.44
CA SER A 79 -29.28 -20.78 50.85
C SER A 79 -28.18 -19.91 51.53
N SER A 80 -27.28 -19.27 50.77
CA SER A 80 -26.20 -18.47 51.36
C SER A 80 -25.58 -17.47 50.39
N VAL A 81 -25.55 -16.18 50.75
CA VAL A 81 -24.83 -15.10 50.04
C VAL A 81 -23.30 -15.36 49.97
N GLN A 82 -22.76 -16.14 50.89
CA GLN A 82 -21.33 -16.47 50.94
C GLN A 82 -20.90 -17.33 49.73
N VAL A 83 -21.77 -18.19 49.21
CA VAL A 83 -21.50 -19.02 48.02
C VAL A 83 -21.32 -18.15 46.78
N LEU A 84 -22.14 -17.11 46.65
CA LEU A 84 -22.04 -16.15 45.55
C LEU A 84 -20.72 -15.35 45.60
N ALA A 85 -20.30 -14.95 46.83
CA ALA A 85 -19.05 -14.24 47.06
C ALA A 85 -17.83 -15.11 46.74
N MET A 86 -17.84 -16.39 47.16
CA MET A 86 -16.78 -17.36 46.83
C MET A 86 -16.68 -17.61 45.33
N LEU A 87 -17.82 -17.76 44.62
CA LEU A 87 -17.84 -17.92 43.17
C LEU A 87 -17.22 -16.72 42.46
N GLY A 88 -17.55 -15.49 42.92
CA GLY A 88 -16.98 -14.25 42.39
C GLY A 88 -15.45 -14.16 42.57
N ILE A 89 -14.95 -14.63 43.72
CA ILE A 89 -13.50 -14.68 43.96
C ILE A 89 -12.80 -15.69 43.04
N VAL A 90 -13.36 -16.89 42.88
CA VAL A 90 -12.82 -17.94 42.00
C VAL A 90 -12.77 -17.46 40.55
N VAL A 91 -13.86 -16.83 40.06
CA VAL A 91 -13.92 -16.23 38.70
C VAL A 91 -12.90 -15.09 38.56
N GLY A 92 -12.74 -14.24 39.59
CA GLY A 92 -11.74 -13.17 39.63
C GLY A 92 -10.30 -13.67 39.54
N ILE A 93 -9.97 -14.72 40.30
CA ILE A 93 -8.65 -15.37 40.25
C ILE A 93 -8.41 -16.01 38.87
N GLY A 94 -9.41 -16.71 38.33
CA GLY A 94 -9.35 -17.28 36.99
C GLY A 94 -9.11 -16.20 35.90
N PHE A 95 -9.76 -15.05 36.03
CA PHE A 95 -9.55 -13.92 35.13
C PHE A 95 -8.13 -13.34 35.21
N LEU A 96 -7.59 -13.17 36.44
CA LEU A 96 -6.21 -12.70 36.64
C LEU A 96 -5.18 -13.69 36.08
N ALA A 97 -5.41 -14.99 36.26
CA ALA A 97 -4.55 -16.02 35.69
C ALA A 97 -4.61 -16.03 34.15
N ALA A 98 -5.81 -15.92 33.57
CA ALA A 98 -6.01 -15.82 32.11
C ALA A 98 -5.38 -14.55 31.52
N ALA A 99 -5.52 -13.41 32.22
CA ALA A 99 -4.90 -12.16 31.80
C ALA A 99 -3.36 -12.21 31.83
N SER A 100 -2.79 -12.87 32.85
CA SER A 100 -1.35 -13.08 32.93
C SER A 100 -0.83 -14.00 31.82
N TRP A 101 -1.55 -15.06 31.52
CA TRP A 101 -1.23 -16.00 30.44
C TRP A 101 -1.40 -15.33 29.07
N LEU A 102 -2.46 -14.54 28.86
CA LEU A 102 -2.69 -13.79 27.62
C LEU A 102 -1.58 -12.75 27.38
N ARG A 103 -1.05 -12.14 28.45
CA ARG A 103 0.09 -11.22 28.35
C ARG A 103 1.34 -11.91 27.77
N SER A 104 1.65 -13.13 28.18
CA SER A 104 2.80 -13.86 27.63
C SER A 104 2.62 -14.21 26.16
N LEU A 105 1.41 -14.67 25.76
CA LEU A 105 1.08 -14.93 24.35
C LEU A 105 1.12 -13.67 23.50
N TYR A 106 0.69 -12.53 24.06
CA TYR A 106 0.72 -11.25 23.40
C TYR A 106 2.17 -10.77 23.14
N LEU A 107 3.03 -10.91 24.12
CA LEU A 107 4.46 -10.60 23.97
C LEU A 107 5.12 -11.50 22.92
N ASP A 108 4.85 -12.81 22.94
CA ASP A 108 5.34 -13.74 21.93
C ASP A 108 4.86 -13.36 20.51
N ALA A 109 3.61 -12.92 20.36
CA ALA A 109 3.08 -12.43 19.10
C ALA A 109 3.76 -11.14 18.65
N ILE A 110 4.05 -10.21 19.55
CA ILE A 110 4.83 -8.99 19.29
C ILE A 110 6.25 -9.35 18.85
N TYR A 111 6.93 -10.24 19.57
CA TYR A 111 8.28 -10.69 19.20
C TYR A 111 8.30 -11.43 17.85
N SER A 112 7.25 -12.19 17.53
CA SER A 112 7.14 -12.82 16.22
C SER A 112 6.98 -11.79 15.10
N ARG A 113 6.25 -10.68 15.35
CA ARG A 113 6.12 -9.55 14.40
C ARG A 113 7.38 -8.71 14.27
N LEU A 114 8.18 -8.62 15.34
CA LEU A 114 9.51 -8.04 15.26
C LEU A 114 10.39 -8.82 14.28
N ARG A 115 10.32 -10.16 14.33
CA ARG A 115 11.03 -11.02 13.36
C ARG A 115 10.54 -10.82 11.92
N THR A 116 9.29 -10.46 11.69
CA THR A 116 8.70 -10.21 10.36
C THR A 116 8.70 -8.73 9.94
N HIS A 117 9.37 -7.85 10.71
CA HIS A 117 9.50 -6.41 10.43
C HIS A 117 8.17 -5.63 10.28
N ALA A 118 7.09 -6.11 10.90
CA ALA A 118 5.75 -5.54 10.78
C ALA A 118 5.38 -4.52 11.88
N LEU A 119 6.28 -4.18 12.81
CA LEU A 119 6.05 -3.25 13.92
C LEU A 119 6.98 -2.04 13.87
N SER A 120 6.43 -0.84 14.11
CA SER A 120 7.22 0.35 14.36
C SER A 120 7.71 0.40 15.83
N LEU A 121 8.78 1.17 16.08
CA LEU A 121 9.29 1.37 17.44
C LEU A 121 8.27 2.06 18.37
N ALA A 122 7.41 2.92 17.80
CA ALA A 122 6.34 3.60 18.54
C ALA A 122 5.25 2.60 18.99
N ASP A 123 4.86 1.67 18.11
CA ASP A 123 3.89 0.61 18.44
C ASP A 123 4.46 -0.31 19.53
N TYR A 124 5.76 -0.62 19.47
CA TYR A 124 6.45 -1.42 20.45
C TYR A 124 6.48 -0.75 21.84
N GLN A 125 6.78 0.55 21.90
CA GLN A 125 6.76 1.31 23.16
C GLN A 125 5.36 1.39 23.77
N GLN A 126 4.33 1.55 22.94
CA GLN A 126 2.94 1.58 23.39
C GLN A 126 2.49 0.21 23.94
N ALA A 127 2.95 -0.88 23.34
CA ALA A 127 2.59 -2.23 23.71
C ALA A 127 3.25 -2.70 25.02
N ILE A 128 4.53 -2.39 25.23
CA ILE A 128 5.31 -2.84 26.41
C ILE A 128 5.07 -1.94 27.61
N GLY A 129 4.83 -0.65 27.42
CA GLY A 129 4.74 0.32 28.51
C GLY A 129 6.10 0.48 29.23
N ARG A 130 6.18 0.14 30.53
CA ARG A 130 7.46 0.14 31.27
C ARG A 130 8.17 -1.19 31.05
N PRO A 131 9.41 -1.19 30.49
CA PRO A 131 10.16 -2.41 30.23
C PRO A 131 10.54 -3.13 31.54
N THR A 132 10.47 -4.45 31.51
CA THR A 132 10.92 -5.30 32.60
C THR A 132 12.38 -5.75 32.39
N ALA A 133 13.03 -6.29 33.40
CA ALA A 133 14.39 -6.84 33.26
C ALA A 133 14.45 -8.01 32.26
N GLN A 134 13.34 -8.72 32.08
CA GLN A 134 13.23 -9.79 31.10
C GLN A 134 13.21 -9.22 29.67
N ASP A 135 12.43 -8.15 29.41
CA ASP A 135 12.36 -7.50 28.10
C ASP A 135 13.75 -7.01 27.64
N VAL A 136 14.53 -6.44 28.57
CA VAL A 136 15.91 -6.00 28.32
C VAL A 136 16.82 -7.19 27.98
N THR A 137 16.66 -8.32 28.67
CA THR A 137 17.44 -9.54 28.41
C THR A 137 17.12 -10.13 27.04
N GLU A 138 15.86 -10.14 26.65
CA GLU A 138 15.42 -10.60 25.33
C GLU A 138 15.94 -9.71 24.22
N LEU A 139 15.87 -8.37 24.37
CA LEU A 139 16.43 -7.44 23.37
C LEU A 139 17.94 -7.65 23.17
N ARG A 140 18.68 -7.88 24.26
CA ARG A 140 20.11 -8.26 24.18
C ARG A 140 20.33 -9.57 23.42
N GLY A 141 19.45 -10.56 23.63
CA GLY A 141 19.49 -11.82 22.89
C GLY A 141 19.28 -11.63 21.39
N TYR A 142 18.34 -10.75 20.99
CA TYR A 142 18.08 -10.42 19.57
C TYR A 142 19.25 -9.68 18.92
N ILE A 143 19.92 -8.77 19.63
CA ILE A 143 21.10 -8.06 19.13
C ILE A 143 22.23 -9.06 18.80
N ARG A 144 22.40 -10.12 19.61
CA ARG A 144 23.49 -11.10 19.45
C ARG A 144 23.22 -12.19 18.41
N GLY A 145 21.96 -12.58 18.21
CA GLY A 145 21.62 -13.81 17.50
C GLY A 145 20.66 -13.70 16.32
N ALA A 146 20.10 -12.51 16.04
CA ALA A 146 19.04 -12.36 15.04
C ALA A 146 19.52 -11.90 13.66
N GLU A 147 18.63 -11.93 12.67
CA GLU A 147 18.82 -11.31 11.38
C GLU A 147 19.06 -9.80 11.46
N HIS A 148 19.74 -9.23 10.45
CA HIS A 148 20.14 -7.82 10.35
C HIS A 148 19.06 -6.81 10.79
N LYS A 149 17.86 -6.85 10.21
CA LYS A 149 16.77 -5.92 10.54
C LYS A 149 16.25 -6.06 11.98
N THR A 150 16.28 -7.26 12.52
CA THR A 150 15.90 -7.50 13.92
C THR A 150 16.95 -6.94 14.88
N ARG A 151 18.25 -7.02 14.53
CA ARG A 151 19.34 -6.39 15.28
C ARG A 151 19.21 -4.86 15.29
N GLU A 152 18.91 -4.25 14.14
CA GLU A 152 18.65 -2.82 14.01
C GLU A 152 17.55 -2.37 14.98
N PHE A 153 16.39 -3.01 14.89
CA PHE A 153 15.25 -2.69 15.77
C PHE A 153 15.57 -2.89 17.25
N ALA A 154 16.15 -4.03 17.61
CA ALA A 154 16.46 -4.37 19.00
C ALA A 154 17.48 -3.38 19.61
N THR A 155 18.47 -2.92 18.81
CA THR A 155 19.43 -1.90 19.23
C THR A 155 18.75 -0.57 19.49
N ALA A 156 17.88 -0.10 18.58
CA ALA A 156 17.13 1.13 18.73
C ALA A 156 16.13 1.07 19.90
N ALA A 157 15.47 -0.08 20.10
CA ALA A 157 14.55 -0.32 21.19
C ALA A 157 15.29 -0.30 22.54
N LEU A 158 16.42 -0.99 22.65
CA LEU A 158 17.23 -1.04 23.86
C LEU A 158 17.70 0.36 24.28
N ALA A 159 18.17 1.17 23.33
CA ALA A 159 18.64 2.53 23.60
C ALA A 159 17.54 3.41 24.20
N ARG A 160 16.29 3.25 23.75
CA ARG A 160 15.15 4.07 24.21
C ARG A 160 14.50 3.54 25.47
N LEU A 161 14.40 2.21 25.61
CA LEU A 161 13.71 1.58 26.75
C LEU A 161 14.59 1.41 27.96
N SER A 162 15.90 1.18 27.79
CA SER A 162 16.86 0.96 28.85
C SER A 162 18.20 1.65 28.53
N PRO A 163 18.31 2.99 28.70
CA PRO A 163 19.55 3.72 28.43
C PRO A 163 20.76 3.14 29.17
N ASP A 164 20.58 2.74 30.43
CA ASP A 164 21.66 2.11 31.22
C ASP A 164 22.05 0.74 30.66
N GLY A 165 21.05 -0.03 30.23
CA GLY A 165 21.25 -1.33 29.57
C GLY A 165 21.97 -1.20 28.23
N PHE A 166 21.67 -0.15 27.47
CA PHE A 166 22.33 0.20 26.22
C PHE A 166 23.78 0.65 26.47
N ALA A 167 24.02 1.55 27.44
CA ALA A 167 25.35 2.04 27.80
C ALA A 167 26.27 0.88 28.23
N ALA A 168 25.75 -0.09 28.99
CA ALA A 168 26.50 -1.29 29.37
C ALA A 168 26.91 -2.18 28.20
N MET A 169 26.15 -2.14 27.07
CA MET A 169 26.46 -2.90 25.86
C MET A 169 27.26 -2.11 24.81
N LEU A 170 27.52 -0.83 25.04
CA LEU A 170 28.12 0.07 24.04
C LEU A 170 29.42 -0.48 23.43
N PRO A 171 30.40 -1.03 24.18
CA PRO A 171 31.60 -1.60 23.59
C PRO A 171 31.31 -2.80 22.68
N GLU A 172 30.32 -3.65 23.00
CA GLU A 172 29.90 -4.78 22.18
C GLU A 172 29.21 -4.29 20.89
N LEU A 173 28.35 -3.26 21.02
CA LEU A 173 27.64 -2.67 19.86
C LEU A 173 28.59 -1.97 18.88
N LEU A 174 29.60 -1.25 19.37
CA LEU A 174 30.62 -0.62 18.54
C LEU A 174 31.55 -1.64 17.86
N GLY A 175 31.74 -2.80 18.45
CA GLY A 175 32.50 -3.93 17.87
C GLY A 175 31.67 -4.90 17.01
N SER A 176 30.38 -4.63 16.78
CA SER A 176 29.49 -5.49 16.00
C SER A 176 30.00 -5.69 14.55
N ASP A 177 29.78 -6.87 13.99
CA ASP A 177 29.98 -7.17 12.57
C ASP A 177 29.00 -6.41 11.66
N ASP A 178 27.88 -5.96 12.19
CA ASP A 178 26.80 -5.26 11.50
C ASP A 178 27.02 -3.74 11.55
N ALA A 179 27.25 -3.12 10.37
CA ALA A 179 27.48 -1.69 10.25
C ALA A 179 26.31 -0.84 10.77
N VAL A 180 25.05 -1.33 10.62
CA VAL A 180 23.86 -0.60 11.11
C VAL A 180 23.84 -0.57 12.64
N VAL A 181 24.23 -1.67 13.28
CA VAL A 181 24.35 -1.73 14.74
C VAL A 181 25.43 -0.76 15.24
N ARG A 182 26.64 -0.77 14.60
CA ARG A 182 27.70 0.19 14.95
C ARG A 182 27.28 1.63 14.75
N ARG A 183 26.60 1.96 13.64
CA ARG A 183 26.05 3.29 13.37
C ARG A 183 25.04 3.71 14.45
N LEU A 184 24.08 2.87 14.80
CA LEU A 184 23.08 3.15 15.82
C LEU A 184 23.71 3.32 17.20
N ALA A 185 24.75 2.56 17.52
CA ALA A 185 25.52 2.73 18.75
C ALA A 185 26.10 4.14 18.86
N LEU A 186 26.71 4.63 17.79
CA LEU A 186 27.27 5.99 17.72
C LEU A 186 26.18 7.08 17.78
N GLN A 187 25.04 6.87 17.13
CA GLN A 187 23.94 7.84 17.08
C GLN A 187 23.15 7.98 18.38
N MET A 188 22.98 6.89 19.11
CA MET A 188 22.10 6.83 20.27
C MET A 188 22.84 6.89 21.60
N ALA A 189 24.16 6.76 21.59
CA ALA A 189 24.98 6.90 22.77
C ALA A 189 24.96 8.35 23.28
N PRO A 190 24.97 8.57 24.61
CA PRO A 190 25.20 9.90 25.17
C PRO A 190 26.52 10.49 24.64
N SER A 191 26.56 11.78 24.34
CA SER A 191 27.67 12.45 23.60
C SER A 191 29.05 12.19 24.21
N ASP A 192 29.19 12.08 25.51
CA ASP A 192 30.48 11.87 26.20
C ASP A 192 30.73 10.43 26.64
N SER A 193 29.83 9.49 26.31
CA SER A 193 29.98 8.06 26.69
C SER A 193 30.91 7.27 25.77
N ILE A 194 31.24 7.77 24.59
CA ILE A 194 32.15 7.17 23.62
C ILE A 194 33.51 7.79 23.80
N SER A 195 34.56 7.01 23.99
CA SER A 195 35.91 7.52 24.14
C SER A 195 36.46 8.12 22.83
N ARG A 196 37.50 8.93 22.92
CA ARG A 196 38.17 9.48 21.73
C ARG A 196 38.78 8.39 20.84
N GLU A 197 39.34 7.37 21.46
CA GLU A 197 39.93 6.22 20.74
C GLU A 197 38.89 5.45 19.95
N GLU A 198 37.69 5.23 20.52
CA GLU A 198 36.56 4.59 19.83
C GLU A 198 36.04 5.44 18.65
N LEU A 199 36.00 6.79 18.80
CA LEU A 199 35.62 7.70 17.71
C LEU A 199 36.67 7.67 16.58
N GLU A 200 37.96 7.67 16.90
CA GLU A 200 39.05 7.58 15.92
C GLU A 200 39.00 6.24 15.17
N ALA A 201 38.73 5.14 15.86
CA ALA A 201 38.55 3.83 15.26
C ALA A 201 37.30 3.80 14.33
N ALA A 202 36.16 4.33 14.78
CA ALA A 202 34.96 4.41 13.97
C ALA A 202 35.08 5.42 12.79
N GLY A 203 35.96 6.41 12.90
CA GLY A 203 36.26 7.38 11.82
C GLY A 203 36.98 6.78 10.61
N VAL A 204 37.54 5.57 10.75
CA VAL A 204 38.17 4.80 9.67
C VAL A 204 37.42 3.49 9.34
N ASP A 205 36.19 3.35 9.82
CA ASP A 205 35.33 2.19 9.56
C ASP A 205 35.15 1.97 8.04
N PRO A 206 35.08 0.74 7.56
CA PRO A 206 34.81 0.47 6.14
C PRO A 206 33.46 1.06 5.65
N ASP A 207 32.46 1.17 6.51
CA ASP A 207 31.15 1.71 6.18
C ASP A 207 31.10 3.24 6.34
N GLY A 208 30.67 3.95 5.26
CA GLY A 208 30.58 5.42 5.21
C GLY A 208 29.61 6.01 6.23
N TRP A 209 28.50 5.34 6.50
CA TRP A 209 27.51 5.81 7.48
C TRP A 209 28.00 5.66 8.91
N VAL A 210 28.83 4.66 9.20
CA VAL A 210 29.49 4.52 10.50
C VAL A 210 30.50 5.67 10.69
N ARG A 211 31.32 5.96 9.65
CA ARG A 211 32.24 7.11 9.67
C ARG A 211 31.52 8.43 9.90
N ALA A 212 30.39 8.64 9.18
CA ALA A 212 29.56 9.83 9.34
C ALA A 212 28.97 9.94 10.76
N ALA A 213 28.48 8.84 11.33
CA ALA A 213 27.97 8.80 12.69
C ALA A 213 29.06 9.09 13.74
N ALA A 214 30.25 8.60 13.55
CA ALA A 214 31.40 8.90 14.39
C ALA A 214 31.77 10.39 14.36
N ALA A 215 31.74 11.01 13.17
CA ALA A 215 32.01 12.43 13.02
C ALA A 215 30.92 13.28 13.74
N ILE A 216 29.63 12.94 13.60
CA ILE A 216 28.54 13.60 14.32
C ILE A 216 28.72 13.47 15.83
N ALA A 217 28.89 12.23 16.33
CA ALA A 217 29.13 11.98 17.73
C ALA A 217 30.32 12.75 18.28
N GLY A 218 31.40 12.84 17.50
CA GLY A 218 32.60 13.58 17.84
C GLY A 218 32.42 15.10 17.88
N LEU A 219 31.58 15.67 16.99
CA LEU A 219 31.30 17.11 16.93
C LEU A 219 30.30 17.60 17.99
N THR A 220 29.43 16.70 18.48
CA THR A 220 28.40 17.02 19.48
C THR A 220 28.87 16.86 20.93
N ARG A 221 30.14 16.54 21.17
CA ARG A 221 30.72 16.36 22.51
C ARG A 221 31.01 17.72 23.19
N SER A 222 31.17 17.66 24.51
CA SER A 222 31.65 18.77 25.32
C SER A 222 33.04 19.24 24.85
N GLU A 223 33.91 18.32 24.49
CA GLU A 223 35.21 18.56 23.81
C GLU A 223 35.14 17.96 22.38
N PRO A 224 34.93 18.78 21.34
CA PRO A 224 34.81 18.31 19.97
C PRO A 224 36.06 17.58 19.48
N TRP A 225 35.81 16.47 18.77
CA TRP A 225 36.89 15.70 18.13
C TRP A 225 37.41 16.44 16.89
N SER A 226 38.67 16.82 16.89
CA SER A 226 39.31 17.62 15.83
C SER A 226 39.37 16.88 14.47
N GLY A 227 39.37 15.55 14.45
CA GLY A 227 39.38 14.72 13.23
C GLY A 227 38.02 14.63 12.53
N ALA A 228 36.93 14.97 13.19
CA ALA A 228 35.58 14.78 12.65
C ALA A 228 35.33 15.53 11.33
N GLY A 229 35.82 16.77 11.24
CA GLY A 229 35.69 17.57 10.02
C GLY A 229 36.41 16.96 8.80
N GLU A 230 37.59 16.36 9.03
CA GLU A 230 38.34 15.66 7.97
C GLU A 230 37.59 14.40 7.48
N VAL A 231 36.95 13.67 8.39
CA VAL A 231 36.14 12.49 8.04
C VAL A 231 34.96 12.90 7.15
N VAL A 232 34.22 13.95 7.52
CA VAL A 232 33.08 14.45 6.70
C VAL A 232 33.57 14.94 5.34
N GLN A 233 34.70 15.63 5.28
CA GLN A 233 35.26 16.11 4.02
C GLN A 233 35.66 14.94 3.11
N LYS A 234 36.33 13.91 3.62
CA LYS A 234 36.66 12.70 2.85
C LYS A 234 35.45 11.98 2.31
N LEU A 235 34.36 11.89 3.10
CA LEU A 235 33.08 11.32 2.65
C LEU A 235 32.46 12.15 1.53
N ARG A 236 32.50 13.48 1.64
CA ARG A 236 31.97 14.41 0.63
C ARG A 236 32.69 14.29 -0.71
N ASP A 237 34.02 14.14 -0.68
CA ASP A 237 34.87 14.08 -1.86
C ASP A 237 34.98 12.66 -2.44
N SER A 238 34.25 11.67 -1.87
CA SER A 238 34.28 10.28 -2.32
C SER A 238 33.65 10.13 -3.71
N THR A 239 34.21 9.23 -4.51
CA THR A 239 33.61 8.81 -5.78
C THR A 239 32.39 7.91 -5.57
N ASP A 240 32.27 7.26 -4.40
CA ASP A 240 31.15 6.41 -4.05
C ASP A 240 29.95 7.26 -3.61
N PRO A 241 28.79 7.17 -4.30
CA PRO A 241 27.58 7.88 -3.91
C PRO A 241 27.09 7.49 -2.50
N TYR A 242 27.36 6.26 -2.05
CA TYR A 242 27.02 5.80 -0.71
C TYR A 242 27.71 6.64 0.39
N ASP A 243 28.98 6.93 0.20
CA ASP A 243 29.77 7.79 1.07
C ASP A 243 29.29 9.26 1.01
N ARG A 244 29.02 9.78 -0.20
CA ARG A 244 28.52 11.15 -0.35
C ARG A 244 27.15 11.32 0.30
N ALA A 245 26.26 10.34 0.22
CA ALA A 245 24.99 10.35 0.93
C ALA A 245 25.18 10.41 2.45
N ALA A 246 26.12 9.63 2.98
CA ALA A 246 26.48 9.67 4.39
C ALA A 246 27.04 11.03 4.82
N ALA A 247 27.84 11.71 3.98
CA ALA A 247 28.34 13.06 4.22
C ALA A 247 27.21 14.09 4.29
N VAL A 248 26.26 14.03 3.35
CA VAL A 248 25.08 14.90 3.31
C VAL A 248 24.19 14.68 4.55
N TRP A 249 24.02 13.42 4.96
CA TRP A 249 23.30 13.12 6.20
C TRP A 249 24.00 13.74 7.42
N ALA A 250 25.33 13.65 7.53
CA ALA A 250 26.10 14.25 8.61
C ALA A 250 25.97 15.78 8.62
N ALA A 251 25.95 16.40 7.44
CA ALA A 251 25.83 17.85 7.27
C ALA A 251 24.61 18.45 7.98
N ALA A 252 23.48 17.74 7.97
CA ALA A 252 22.26 18.19 8.64
C ALA A 252 22.39 18.28 10.18
N PHE A 253 23.28 17.49 10.79
CA PHE A 253 23.51 17.50 12.24
C PHE A 253 24.51 18.57 12.67
N ILE A 254 25.40 19.00 11.76
CA ILE A 254 26.41 20.01 12.01
C ILE A 254 26.03 21.38 11.43
N ALA A 255 24.80 21.52 10.94
CA ALA A 255 24.25 22.73 10.31
C ALA A 255 25.09 23.23 9.10
N ASP A 256 25.63 22.31 8.29
CA ASP A 256 26.29 22.64 7.02
C ASP A 256 25.27 22.71 5.89
N ASP A 257 24.58 23.85 5.78
CA ASP A 257 23.54 24.11 4.80
C ASP A 257 24.04 23.91 3.36
N GLN A 258 25.26 24.35 3.07
CA GLN A 258 25.84 24.30 1.74
C GLN A 258 26.09 22.84 1.27
N ALA A 259 26.47 21.96 2.16
CA ALA A 259 26.60 20.55 1.83
C ALA A 259 25.25 19.91 1.50
N VAL A 260 24.19 20.24 2.22
CA VAL A 260 22.82 19.74 1.94
C VAL A 260 22.30 20.28 0.59
N ILE A 261 22.50 21.59 0.32
CA ILE A 261 22.12 22.22 -0.97
C ILE A 261 22.90 21.57 -2.14
N SER A 262 24.21 21.36 -1.96
CA SER A 262 25.04 20.69 -2.96
C SER A 262 24.59 19.25 -3.20
N GLY A 263 24.21 18.52 -2.15
CA GLY A 263 23.67 17.17 -2.23
C GLY A 263 22.37 17.08 -3.04
N MET A 264 21.51 18.11 -3.01
CA MET A 264 20.30 18.18 -3.86
C MET A 264 20.63 18.28 -5.36
N ARG A 265 21.84 18.66 -5.73
CA ARG A 265 22.34 18.77 -7.11
C ARG A 265 23.27 17.61 -7.51
N ASP A 266 23.47 16.61 -6.66
CA ASP A 266 24.34 15.47 -6.96
C ASP A 266 23.84 14.69 -8.18
N LEU A 267 24.76 14.07 -8.89
CA LEU A 267 24.43 13.24 -10.06
C LEU A 267 23.64 11.99 -9.67
N ASP A 268 23.93 11.44 -8.49
CA ASP A 268 23.31 10.23 -7.99
C ASP A 268 21.97 10.51 -7.30
N PRO A 269 20.89 9.78 -7.64
CA PRO A 269 19.56 10.00 -7.07
C PRO A 269 19.49 9.67 -5.56
N ASP A 270 20.28 8.73 -5.06
CA ASP A 270 20.27 8.38 -3.63
C ASP A 270 20.90 9.49 -2.78
N VAL A 271 21.92 10.16 -3.29
CA VAL A 271 22.49 11.36 -2.65
C VAL A 271 21.47 12.49 -2.63
N ARG A 272 20.77 12.77 -3.76
CA ARG A 272 19.72 13.81 -3.79
C ARG A 272 18.58 13.48 -2.82
N LYS A 273 18.15 12.22 -2.77
CA LYS A 273 17.10 11.76 -1.84
C LYS A 273 17.50 11.98 -0.38
N GLU A 274 18.74 11.65 -0.01
CA GLU A 274 19.22 11.90 1.35
C GLU A 274 19.37 13.40 1.66
N ALA A 275 19.74 14.21 0.68
CA ALA A 275 19.79 15.67 0.84
C ALA A 275 18.41 16.26 1.18
N ILE A 276 17.34 15.78 0.51
CA ILE A 276 15.96 16.18 0.80
C ILE A 276 15.55 15.76 2.23
N ARG A 277 15.91 14.55 2.66
CA ARG A 277 15.64 14.05 4.01
C ARG A 277 16.41 14.83 5.06
N SER A 278 17.66 15.16 4.75
CA SER A 278 18.53 15.95 5.60
C SER A 278 18.01 17.36 5.76
N PHE A 279 17.57 18.00 4.68
CA PHE A 279 16.89 19.29 4.72
C PHE A 279 15.67 19.29 5.65
N ALA A 280 14.84 18.26 5.59
CA ALA A 280 13.67 18.13 6.45
C ALA A 280 13.99 18.04 7.97
N ARG A 281 15.22 17.65 8.33
CA ARG A 281 15.72 17.58 9.72
C ARG A 281 16.30 18.88 10.21
N MET A 282 16.70 19.76 9.30
CA MET A 282 17.33 21.03 9.67
C MET A 282 16.32 21.97 10.31
N LYS A 283 16.74 22.64 11.38
CA LYS A 283 15.92 23.63 12.09
C LYS A 283 16.30 25.03 11.61
N GLY A 284 15.41 25.68 10.88
CA GLY A 284 15.61 27.05 10.44
C GLY A 284 15.37 27.25 8.94
N GLN A 285 15.45 28.52 8.50
CA GLN A 285 15.40 28.84 7.08
C GLN A 285 16.80 28.68 6.49
N VAL A 286 16.97 27.74 5.60
CA VAL A 286 18.20 27.53 4.85
C VAL A 286 18.20 28.51 3.69
N ALA A 287 19.21 29.40 3.65
CA ALA A 287 19.36 30.33 2.55
C ALA A 287 19.63 29.59 1.24
N ASP A 288 19.10 30.09 0.14
CA ASP A 288 19.31 29.58 -1.24
C ASP A 288 18.87 28.14 -1.52
N VAL A 289 18.07 27.51 -0.61
CA VAL A 289 17.57 26.14 -0.79
C VAL A 289 16.41 26.06 -1.78
N ALA A 290 15.68 27.15 -2.02
CA ALA A 290 14.42 27.12 -2.75
C ALA A 290 14.55 26.55 -4.17
N GLU A 291 15.53 27.03 -4.95
CA GLU A 291 15.73 26.57 -6.32
C GLU A 291 16.14 25.08 -6.39
N PRO A 292 17.15 24.59 -5.63
CA PRO A 292 17.52 23.18 -5.63
C PRO A 292 16.40 22.26 -5.15
N PHE A 293 15.64 22.69 -4.15
CA PHE A 293 14.51 21.91 -3.64
C PHE A 293 13.37 21.81 -4.66
N ILE A 294 13.00 22.92 -5.32
CA ILE A 294 12.00 22.93 -6.39
C ILE A 294 12.44 22.06 -7.57
N ALA A 295 13.74 22.07 -7.92
CA ALA A 295 14.28 21.17 -8.94
C ALA A 295 14.10 19.69 -8.57
N CYS A 296 14.22 19.32 -7.29
CA CYS A 296 13.97 17.96 -6.82
C CYS A 296 12.48 17.57 -6.88
N ILE A 297 11.55 18.51 -6.79
CA ILE A 297 10.11 18.24 -6.99
C ILE A 297 9.84 17.78 -8.43
N GLY A 298 10.58 18.31 -9.41
CA GLY A 298 10.52 17.91 -10.82
C GLY A 298 11.60 16.90 -11.25
N ASP A 299 12.26 16.21 -10.30
CA ASP A 299 13.38 15.29 -10.60
C ASP A 299 12.96 14.17 -11.57
N ARG A 300 13.89 13.72 -12.42
CA ARG A 300 13.65 12.60 -13.34
C ARG A 300 13.47 11.27 -12.61
N ASN A 301 14.11 11.10 -11.45
CA ASN A 301 13.97 9.91 -10.62
C ASN A 301 12.72 10.02 -9.75
N VAL A 302 11.81 9.04 -9.85
CA VAL A 302 10.52 9.02 -9.14
C VAL A 302 10.66 9.00 -7.62
N GLU A 303 11.68 8.33 -7.09
CA GLU A 303 11.93 8.25 -5.65
C GLU A 303 12.38 9.59 -5.07
N VAL A 304 13.19 10.34 -5.84
CA VAL A 304 13.59 11.71 -5.48
C VAL A 304 12.37 12.62 -5.51
N ARG A 305 11.56 12.59 -6.59
CA ARG A 305 10.31 13.36 -6.67
C ARG A 305 9.39 13.07 -5.50
N ARG A 306 9.13 11.78 -5.22
CA ARG A 306 8.24 11.36 -4.12
C ARG A 306 8.71 11.91 -2.78
N GLU A 307 10.00 11.83 -2.49
CA GLU A 307 10.55 12.36 -1.25
C GLU A 307 10.48 13.90 -1.19
N ALA A 308 10.81 14.59 -2.28
CA ALA A 308 10.73 16.05 -2.36
C ALA A 308 9.29 16.56 -2.17
N ILE A 309 8.33 15.98 -2.88
CA ILE A 309 6.91 16.38 -2.77
C ILE A 309 6.36 16.06 -1.37
N ARG A 310 6.77 14.96 -0.74
CA ARG A 310 6.42 14.66 0.65
C ARG A 310 6.87 15.75 1.62
N GLN A 311 8.05 16.30 1.42
CA GLN A 311 8.54 17.43 2.23
C GLN A 311 7.90 18.76 1.84
N ALA A 312 7.53 18.93 0.56
CA ALA A 312 6.86 20.11 0.04
C ALA A 312 5.51 20.38 0.73
N VAL A 313 4.80 19.38 1.21
CA VAL A 313 3.56 19.55 2.01
C VAL A 313 3.79 20.43 3.25
N ARG A 314 4.99 20.40 3.83
CA ARG A 314 5.34 21.11 5.06
C ARG A 314 6.22 22.33 4.85
N TRP A 315 6.78 22.47 3.66
CA TRP A 315 7.71 23.56 3.34
C TRP A 315 6.96 24.72 2.69
N VAL A 316 7.11 25.90 3.24
CA VAL A 316 6.50 27.15 2.71
C VAL A 316 7.46 27.77 1.71
N PRO A 317 7.11 27.83 0.41
CA PRO A 317 7.99 28.45 -0.59
C PRO A 317 8.10 29.97 -0.38
N PRO A 318 9.27 30.58 -0.69
CA PRO A 318 9.39 32.01 -0.77
C PRO A 318 8.43 32.60 -1.83
N MET A 319 7.90 33.80 -1.59
CA MET A 319 6.89 34.41 -2.47
C MET A 319 7.36 34.59 -3.92
N ASP A 320 8.64 34.90 -4.12
CA ASP A 320 9.27 35.06 -5.43
C ASP A 320 9.47 33.71 -6.17
N ARG A 321 9.29 32.59 -5.50
CA ARG A 321 9.42 31.22 -6.05
C ARG A 321 8.10 30.46 -6.13
N LEU A 322 7.00 31.08 -5.69
CA LEU A 322 5.70 30.41 -5.63
C LEU A 322 5.22 29.87 -6.99
N GLU A 323 5.46 30.61 -8.07
CA GLU A 323 5.06 30.21 -9.41
C GLU A 323 5.84 28.98 -9.90
N SER A 324 7.17 28.96 -9.75
CA SER A 324 8.01 27.81 -10.14
C SER A 324 7.73 26.60 -9.27
N TYR A 325 7.44 26.80 -7.97
CA TYR A 325 7.02 25.75 -7.07
C TYR A 325 5.68 25.13 -7.48
N ALA A 326 4.67 25.96 -7.78
CA ALA A 326 3.37 25.52 -8.22
C ALA A 326 3.44 24.77 -9.58
N ALA A 327 4.29 25.24 -10.50
CA ALA A 327 4.52 24.58 -11.79
C ALA A 327 5.13 23.18 -11.61
N ALA A 328 6.13 23.02 -10.73
CA ALA A 328 6.74 21.74 -10.42
C ALA A 328 5.75 20.76 -9.78
N LEU A 329 4.89 21.23 -8.87
CA LEU A 329 3.82 20.41 -8.30
C LEU A 329 2.75 20.05 -9.32
N ALA A 330 2.40 20.94 -10.26
CA ALA A 330 1.44 20.66 -11.32
C ALA A 330 1.95 19.55 -12.26
N GLU A 331 3.26 19.49 -12.54
CA GLU A 331 3.90 18.37 -13.24
C GLU A 331 3.77 17.06 -12.42
N GLY A 332 3.91 17.16 -11.10
CA GLY A 332 3.71 16.02 -10.18
C GLY A 332 2.29 15.44 -10.24
N LEU A 333 1.25 16.27 -10.47
CA LEU A 333 -0.13 15.80 -10.64
C LEU A 333 -0.31 14.93 -11.90
N SER A 334 0.52 15.11 -12.91
CA SER A 334 0.51 14.33 -14.15
C SER A 334 1.51 13.15 -14.13
N SER A 335 2.07 12.84 -12.98
CA SER A 335 3.01 11.71 -12.82
C SER A 335 2.32 10.37 -13.03
N GLY A 336 3.00 9.40 -13.65
CA GLY A 336 2.55 8.00 -13.69
C GLY A 336 2.42 7.37 -12.29
N ASP A 337 3.21 7.85 -11.32
CA ASP A 337 3.22 7.33 -9.96
C ASP A 337 2.04 7.86 -9.13
N HIS A 338 1.22 6.96 -8.60
CA HIS A 338 0.03 7.29 -7.81
C HIS A 338 0.35 8.10 -6.54
N ASP A 339 1.39 7.71 -5.79
CA ASP A 339 1.77 8.39 -4.56
C ASP A 339 2.27 9.80 -4.84
N VAL A 340 3.01 10.00 -5.94
CA VAL A 340 3.47 11.31 -6.38
C VAL A 340 2.29 12.21 -6.70
N ARG A 341 1.27 11.72 -7.41
CA ARG A 341 0.06 12.51 -7.71
C ARG A 341 -0.68 12.95 -6.45
N LEU A 342 -0.91 12.02 -5.50
CA LEU A 342 -1.61 12.33 -4.26
C LEU A 342 -0.83 13.32 -3.37
N LEU A 343 0.48 13.16 -3.27
CA LEU A 343 1.33 14.06 -2.49
C LEU A 343 1.40 15.44 -3.15
N ALA A 344 1.47 15.51 -4.48
CA ALA A 344 1.45 16.78 -5.21
C ALA A 344 0.12 17.51 -5.00
N ALA A 345 -1.00 16.79 -5.04
CA ALA A 345 -2.32 17.34 -4.75
C ALA A 345 -2.40 17.93 -3.33
N GLU A 346 -1.88 17.20 -2.33
CA GLU A 346 -1.84 17.64 -0.95
C GLU A 346 -0.94 18.87 -0.76
N ALA A 347 0.28 18.84 -1.32
CA ALA A 347 1.23 19.95 -1.23
C ALA A 347 0.68 21.23 -1.89
N MET A 348 0.07 21.09 -3.06
CA MET A 348 -0.50 22.22 -3.81
C MET A 348 -1.69 22.83 -3.08
N ALA A 349 -2.57 22.01 -2.51
CA ALA A 349 -3.72 22.46 -1.75
C ALA A 349 -3.33 23.27 -0.49
N VAL A 350 -2.24 22.88 0.16
CA VAL A 350 -1.78 23.51 1.41
C VAL A 350 -0.90 24.73 1.16
N GLN A 351 0.05 24.63 0.23
CA GLN A 351 1.11 25.61 0.08
C GLN A 351 0.90 26.60 -1.09
N ALA A 352 0.11 26.21 -2.10
CA ALA A 352 -0.10 27.03 -3.29
C ALA A 352 -1.58 27.07 -3.74
N PRO A 353 -2.54 27.35 -2.83
CA PRO A 353 -3.98 27.25 -3.16
C PRO A 353 -4.40 28.20 -4.28
N ASP A 354 -3.78 29.39 -4.41
CA ASP A 354 -4.10 30.34 -5.47
C ASP A 354 -3.66 29.87 -6.86
N ALA A 355 -2.58 29.08 -6.92
CA ALA A 355 -2.09 28.49 -8.17
C ALA A 355 -2.94 27.30 -8.65
N LEU A 356 -3.78 26.71 -7.80
CA LEU A 356 -4.66 25.60 -8.18
C LEU A 356 -5.62 25.94 -9.31
N ALA A 357 -5.96 27.21 -9.51
CA ALA A 357 -6.79 27.64 -10.65
C ALA A 357 -6.15 27.26 -12.00
N LEU A 358 -4.82 27.15 -12.07
CA LEU A 358 -4.08 26.75 -13.28
C LEU A 358 -4.30 25.26 -13.63
N THR A 359 -4.71 24.44 -12.66
CA THR A 359 -4.95 23.00 -12.87
C THR A 359 -6.36 22.68 -13.37
N LEU A 360 -7.28 23.65 -13.40
CA LEU A 360 -8.66 23.45 -13.86
C LEU A 360 -8.79 22.79 -15.25
N PRO A 361 -7.94 23.12 -16.26
CA PRO A 361 -7.99 22.43 -17.54
C PRO A 361 -7.72 20.92 -17.45
N LEU A 362 -6.92 20.48 -16.46
CA LEU A 362 -6.59 19.07 -16.25
C LEU A 362 -7.79 18.23 -15.77
N LEU A 363 -8.84 18.85 -15.26
CA LEU A 363 -10.10 18.16 -14.95
C LEU A 363 -10.72 17.48 -16.18
N GLN A 364 -10.40 17.97 -17.39
CA GLN A 364 -10.91 17.40 -18.63
C GLN A 364 -10.12 16.17 -19.11
N ALA A 365 -8.99 15.85 -18.50
CA ALA A 365 -8.13 14.72 -18.89
C ALA A 365 -8.83 13.36 -18.71
N ARG A 366 -9.75 13.26 -17.73
CA ARG A 366 -10.53 12.04 -17.42
C ARG A 366 -9.67 10.80 -17.21
N ASP A 367 -8.56 11.02 -16.57
CA ASP A 367 -7.57 10.02 -16.16
C ASP A 367 -7.25 10.19 -14.68
N GLU A 368 -6.23 9.52 -14.22
CA GLU A 368 -5.76 9.61 -12.84
C GLU A 368 -5.27 11.03 -12.46
N THR A 369 -4.87 11.84 -13.45
CA THR A 369 -4.52 13.26 -13.25
C THR A 369 -5.74 14.06 -12.83
N SER A 370 -6.89 13.86 -13.49
CA SER A 370 -8.15 14.53 -13.12
C SER A 370 -8.59 14.20 -11.71
N VAL A 371 -8.43 12.95 -11.30
CA VAL A 371 -8.73 12.47 -9.94
C VAL A 371 -7.87 13.20 -8.89
N ALA A 372 -6.55 13.31 -9.14
CA ALA A 372 -5.63 14.02 -8.25
C ALA A 372 -5.94 15.53 -8.17
N VAL A 373 -6.30 16.13 -9.30
CA VAL A 373 -6.71 17.55 -9.36
C VAL A 373 -8.00 17.80 -8.56
N VAL A 374 -8.99 16.91 -8.66
CA VAL A 374 -10.21 16.97 -7.84
C VAL A 374 -9.87 16.96 -6.36
N ASP A 375 -9.02 16.03 -5.92
CA ASP A 375 -8.56 15.96 -4.51
C ASP A 375 -7.91 17.28 -4.08
N ALA A 376 -6.99 17.84 -4.88
CA ALA A 376 -6.30 19.09 -4.58
C ALA A 376 -7.26 20.28 -4.47
N LEU A 377 -8.15 20.44 -5.45
CA LEU A 377 -9.10 21.56 -5.51
C LEU A 377 -10.09 21.54 -4.34
N VAL A 378 -10.60 20.37 -3.98
CA VAL A 378 -11.51 20.22 -2.84
C VAL A 378 -10.77 20.44 -1.52
N ARG A 379 -9.58 19.89 -1.36
CA ARG A 379 -8.77 20.00 -0.15
C ARG A 379 -8.30 21.43 0.14
N SER A 380 -8.17 22.27 -0.89
CA SER A 380 -7.77 23.68 -0.74
C SER A 380 -8.72 24.50 0.13
N GLY A 381 -9.97 24.06 0.29
CA GLY A 381 -11.02 24.78 1.02
C GLY A 381 -11.47 26.09 0.34
N ASN A 382 -10.99 26.40 -0.87
CA ASN A 382 -11.37 27.61 -1.60
C ASN A 382 -12.81 27.44 -2.18
N PRO A 383 -13.78 28.32 -1.77
CA PRO A 383 -15.17 28.16 -2.16
C PRO A 383 -15.43 28.25 -3.67
N ASP A 384 -14.65 29.09 -4.39
CA ASP A 384 -14.80 29.26 -5.84
C ASP A 384 -14.28 28.07 -6.61
N LEU A 385 -13.15 27.49 -6.18
CA LEU A 385 -12.61 26.27 -6.76
C LEU A 385 -13.52 25.07 -6.45
N TYR A 386 -14.03 24.97 -5.23
CA TYR A 386 -15.00 23.95 -4.86
C TYR A 386 -16.29 24.02 -5.71
N ARG A 387 -16.82 25.23 -5.99
CA ARG A 387 -17.97 25.40 -6.88
C ARG A 387 -17.67 24.85 -8.27
N LYS A 388 -16.52 25.15 -8.85
CA LYS A 388 -16.11 24.64 -10.18
C LYS A 388 -15.95 23.13 -10.21
N VAL A 389 -15.38 22.54 -9.16
CA VAL A 389 -15.32 21.08 -9.01
C VAL A 389 -16.71 20.47 -8.91
N ARG A 390 -17.60 21.07 -8.12
CA ARG A 390 -19.00 20.62 -7.99
C ARG A 390 -19.73 20.62 -9.33
N GLU A 391 -19.59 21.69 -10.11
CA GLU A 391 -20.18 21.79 -11.46
C GLU A 391 -19.60 20.71 -12.38
N HIS A 392 -18.29 20.55 -12.39
CA HIS A 392 -17.61 19.53 -13.20
C HIS A 392 -18.04 18.11 -12.80
N LEU A 393 -17.95 17.75 -11.51
CA LEU A 393 -18.33 16.43 -11.02
C LEU A 393 -19.82 16.16 -11.22
N GLY A 394 -20.68 17.14 -11.05
CA GLY A 394 -22.12 17.00 -11.31
C GLY A 394 -22.40 16.61 -12.77
N ALA A 395 -21.77 17.28 -13.71
CA ALA A 395 -21.85 16.94 -15.13
C ALA A 395 -21.21 15.57 -15.44
N HIS A 396 -20.04 15.29 -14.88
CA HIS A 396 -19.32 14.02 -15.07
C HIS A 396 -20.12 12.82 -14.54
N MET A 397 -20.71 12.93 -13.34
CA MET A 397 -21.58 11.87 -12.74
C MET A 397 -22.85 11.65 -13.57
N ALA A 398 -23.46 12.71 -14.09
CA ALA A 398 -24.65 12.59 -14.94
C ALA A 398 -24.31 11.82 -16.24
N GLN A 399 -23.21 12.20 -16.91
CA GLN A 399 -22.72 11.48 -18.09
C GLN A 399 -22.33 10.03 -17.77
N ALA A 400 -21.64 9.78 -16.66
CA ALA A 400 -21.30 8.43 -16.22
C ALA A 400 -22.54 7.56 -16.03
N GLY A 401 -23.64 8.12 -15.51
CA GLY A 401 -24.92 7.42 -15.44
C GLY A 401 -25.52 7.07 -16.81
N GLU A 402 -25.28 7.87 -17.85
CA GLU A 402 -25.64 7.53 -19.23
C GLU A 402 -24.74 6.44 -19.79
N MET A 403 -23.41 6.55 -19.56
CA MET A 403 -22.45 5.54 -20.01
C MET A 403 -22.70 4.18 -19.36
N ALA A 404 -23.05 4.14 -18.08
CA ALA A 404 -23.43 2.91 -17.38
C ALA A 404 -24.68 2.25 -18.01
N ARG A 405 -25.71 3.03 -18.35
CA ARG A 405 -26.90 2.54 -19.06
C ARG A 405 -26.54 2.00 -20.46
N LEU A 406 -25.67 2.71 -21.19
CA LEU A 406 -25.19 2.26 -22.51
C LEU A 406 -24.36 0.99 -22.39
N SER A 407 -23.49 0.85 -21.38
CA SER A 407 -22.72 -0.38 -21.11
C SER A 407 -23.63 -1.58 -20.87
N ALA A 408 -24.71 -1.43 -20.08
CA ALA A 408 -25.70 -2.47 -19.90
C ALA A 408 -26.38 -2.87 -21.25
N ARG A 409 -26.69 -1.90 -22.10
CA ARG A 409 -27.28 -2.11 -23.44
C ARG A 409 -26.30 -2.80 -24.39
N VAL A 410 -25.01 -2.46 -24.33
CA VAL A 410 -23.95 -3.16 -25.05
C VAL A 410 -23.92 -4.62 -24.64
N THR A 411 -23.97 -4.91 -23.34
CA THR A 411 -23.97 -6.28 -22.79
C THR A 411 -25.16 -7.11 -23.32
N ALA A 412 -26.35 -6.51 -23.42
CA ALA A 412 -27.51 -7.15 -24.02
C ALA A 412 -27.31 -7.42 -25.52
N THR A 413 -26.64 -6.51 -26.23
CA THR A 413 -26.38 -6.62 -27.67
C THR A 413 -25.33 -7.68 -28.00
N ILE A 414 -24.27 -7.80 -27.20
CA ILE A 414 -23.18 -8.78 -27.40
C ILE A 414 -23.70 -10.21 -27.45
N ARG A 415 -24.74 -10.54 -26.67
CA ARG A 415 -25.35 -11.90 -26.63
C ARG A 415 -25.83 -12.40 -27.99
N HIS A 416 -26.02 -11.50 -28.96
CA HIS A 416 -26.54 -11.81 -30.30
C HIS A 416 -25.49 -11.51 -31.39
N LYS A 417 -24.22 -11.39 -31.07
CA LYS A 417 -23.12 -11.11 -31.99
C LYS A 417 -22.04 -12.19 -31.87
N ASP A 418 -21.37 -12.47 -32.99
CA ASP A 418 -20.26 -13.41 -33.07
C ASP A 418 -19.01 -12.77 -33.67
N GLY A 419 -17.84 -13.40 -33.46
CA GLY A 419 -16.57 -13.03 -34.06
C GLY A 419 -16.14 -11.58 -33.78
N ASP A 420 -15.60 -10.91 -34.81
CA ASP A 420 -15.06 -9.54 -34.70
C ASP A 420 -16.11 -8.50 -34.27
N ALA A 421 -17.37 -8.72 -34.65
CA ALA A 421 -18.44 -7.84 -34.22
C ALA A 421 -18.64 -7.90 -32.69
N ALA A 422 -18.66 -9.10 -32.10
CA ALA A 422 -18.77 -9.28 -30.66
C ALA A 422 -17.56 -8.63 -29.93
N ALA A 423 -16.36 -8.76 -30.50
CA ALA A 423 -15.14 -8.17 -29.97
C ALA A 423 -15.18 -6.64 -29.98
N GLY A 424 -15.68 -6.00 -31.05
CA GLY A 424 -15.87 -4.55 -31.13
C GLY A 424 -16.85 -4.03 -30.08
N TYR A 425 -17.96 -4.71 -29.89
CA TYR A 425 -18.93 -4.38 -28.82
C TYR A 425 -18.35 -4.60 -27.41
N ALA A 426 -17.54 -5.66 -27.21
CA ALA A 426 -16.86 -5.90 -25.94
C ALA A 426 -15.89 -4.76 -25.60
N LEU A 427 -15.17 -4.24 -26.62
CA LEU A 427 -14.27 -3.10 -26.45
C LEU A 427 -15.03 -1.81 -26.15
N LEU A 428 -16.15 -1.56 -26.83
CA LEU A 428 -17.03 -0.44 -26.49
C LEU A 428 -17.50 -0.48 -25.06
N ARG A 429 -17.90 -1.67 -24.56
CA ARG A 429 -18.25 -1.84 -23.15
C ARG A 429 -17.10 -1.44 -22.24
N VAL A 430 -15.87 -1.88 -22.53
CA VAL A 430 -14.70 -1.51 -21.73
C VAL A 430 -14.51 0.01 -21.70
N GLY A 431 -14.59 0.69 -22.84
CA GLY A 431 -14.47 2.15 -22.88
C GLY A 431 -15.55 2.88 -22.07
N LEU A 432 -16.78 2.38 -22.11
CA LEU A 432 -17.88 2.94 -21.31
C LEU A 432 -17.67 2.67 -19.81
N ASP A 433 -17.23 1.47 -19.44
CA ASP A 433 -16.95 1.09 -18.06
C ASP A 433 -15.75 1.86 -17.49
N ASP A 434 -14.70 2.10 -18.27
CA ASP A 434 -13.54 2.93 -17.91
C ASP A 434 -13.97 4.38 -17.62
N TYR A 435 -14.89 4.93 -18.43
CA TYR A 435 -15.44 6.26 -18.19
C TYR A 435 -16.20 6.35 -16.87
N VAL A 436 -17.04 5.34 -16.58
CA VAL A 436 -17.78 5.25 -15.32
C VAL A 436 -16.82 5.11 -14.15
N HIS A 437 -15.79 4.26 -14.30
CA HIS A 437 -14.77 4.07 -13.27
C HIS A 437 -14.04 5.37 -12.93
N ASN A 438 -13.60 6.15 -13.93
CA ASN A 438 -12.95 7.43 -13.68
C ASN A 438 -13.86 8.44 -12.97
N ALA A 439 -15.15 8.47 -13.33
CA ALA A 439 -16.13 9.32 -12.63
C ALA A 439 -16.29 8.90 -11.15
N VAL A 440 -16.36 7.60 -10.87
CA VAL A 440 -16.44 7.05 -9.52
C VAL A 440 -15.18 7.43 -8.73
N GLU A 441 -13.99 7.21 -9.27
CA GLU A 441 -12.73 7.55 -8.61
C GLU A 441 -12.62 9.06 -8.31
N SER A 442 -13.05 9.91 -9.26
CA SER A 442 -13.10 11.37 -9.05
C SER A 442 -14.07 11.74 -7.92
N GLY A 443 -15.22 11.08 -7.84
CA GLY A 443 -16.18 11.27 -6.76
C GLY A 443 -15.65 10.82 -5.40
N LEU A 444 -15.00 9.65 -5.34
CA LEU A 444 -14.35 9.14 -4.13
C LEU A 444 -13.21 10.04 -3.67
N ALA A 445 -12.41 10.58 -4.60
CA ALA A 445 -11.36 11.55 -4.30
C ALA A 445 -11.92 12.82 -3.65
N ALA A 446 -13.01 13.37 -4.20
CA ALA A 446 -13.69 14.52 -3.61
C ALA A 446 -14.22 14.20 -2.20
N MET A 447 -14.81 13.02 -1.99
CA MET A 447 -15.27 12.58 -0.68
C MET A 447 -14.13 12.43 0.33
N ARG A 448 -13.02 11.83 -0.11
CA ARG A 448 -11.79 11.69 0.69
C ARG A 448 -11.20 13.05 1.08
N ALA A 449 -11.21 14.01 0.16
CA ALA A 449 -10.74 15.37 0.41
C ALA A 449 -11.61 16.10 1.43
N LEU A 450 -12.93 15.91 1.39
CA LEU A 450 -13.89 16.52 2.32
C LEU A 450 -13.79 15.97 3.75
N HIS A 451 -13.60 14.67 3.89
CA HIS A 451 -13.66 13.99 5.20
C HIS A 451 -12.30 13.60 5.79
N GLY A 452 -11.22 13.78 5.03
CA GLY A 452 -9.87 13.38 5.39
C GLY A 452 -9.60 11.88 5.22
N LYS A 453 -8.35 11.52 4.93
CA LYS A 453 -7.94 10.13 4.63
C LYS A 453 -8.37 9.12 5.71
N ARG A 454 -8.22 9.46 7.01
CA ARG A 454 -8.54 8.53 8.11
C ARG A 454 -10.05 8.30 8.25
N GLY A 455 -10.86 9.34 8.10
CA GLY A 455 -12.31 9.26 8.21
C GLY A 455 -12.94 8.45 7.08
N PHE A 456 -12.40 8.57 5.86
CA PHE A 456 -12.98 7.93 4.67
C PHE A 456 -12.44 6.53 4.38
N ALA A 457 -11.27 6.16 4.92
CA ALA A 457 -10.61 4.87 4.67
C ALA A 457 -11.46 3.63 5.03
N ALA A 458 -12.38 3.75 5.99
CA ALA A 458 -13.30 2.66 6.33
C ALA A 458 -14.33 2.43 5.22
N VAL A 459 -14.85 3.51 4.63
CA VAL A 459 -15.79 3.46 3.49
C VAL A 459 -15.11 2.83 2.27
N GLU A 460 -13.91 3.27 1.93
CA GLU A 460 -13.13 2.71 0.80
C GLU A 460 -12.89 1.21 0.97
N ARG A 461 -12.48 0.76 2.15
CA ARG A 461 -12.32 -0.67 2.44
C ARG A 461 -13.62 -1.45 2.35
N GLY A 462 -14.73 -0.87 2.81
CA GLY A 462 -16.05 -1.48 2.72
C GLY A 462 -16.51 -1.62 1.26
N LEU A 463 -16.34 -0.58 0.44
CA LEU A 463 -16.66 -0.60 -0.98
C LEU A 463 -15.82 -1.62 -1.76
N ALA A 464 -14.54 -1.79 -1.41
CA ALA A 464 -13.66 -2.79 -1.99
C ALA A 464 -13.87 -4.22 -1.46
N SER A 465 -14.74 -4.41 -0.47
CA SER A 465 -14.99 -5.71 0.16
C SER A 465 -15.72 -6.67 -0.78
N LEU A 466 -15.34 -7.96 -0.73
CA LEU A 466 -16.07 -9.05 -1.39
C LEU A 466 -17.37 -9.44 -0.63
N HIS A 467 -17.53 -8.99 0.61
CA HIS A 467 -18.71 -9.24 1.41
C HIS A 467 -19.80 -8.20 1.10
N GLU A 468 -20.95 -8.66 0.65
CA GLU A 468 -22.09 -7.83 0.26
C GLU A 468 -22.53 -6.89 1.41
N GLN A 469 -22.66 -7.41 2.62
CA GLN A 469 -23.06 -6.62 3.79
C GLN A 469 -22.09 -5.45 4.06
N ALA A 470 -20.78 -5.67 3.96
CA ALA A 470 -19.77 -4.62 4.14
C ALA A 470 -19.88 -3.52 3.08
N ARG A 471 -20.22 -3.90 1.82
CA ARG A 471 -20.46 -2.92 0.75
C ARG A 471 -21.73 -2.11 0.99
N VAL A 472 -22.81 -2.75 1.43
CA VAL A 472 -24.08 -2.06 1.77
C VAL A 472 -23.85 -1.06 2.90
N GLU A 473 -23.19 -1.45 3.99
CA GLU A 473 -22.84 -0.56 5.10
C GLU A 473 -21.96 0.63 4.66
N ALA A 474 -21.01 0.39 3.75
CA ALA A 474 -20.17 1.44 3.17
C ALA A 474 -20.99 2.41 2.30
N LEU A 475 -21.93 1.91 1.49
CA LEU A 475 -22.83 2.75 0.67
C LEU A 475 -23.78 3.58 1.56
N GLU A 476 -24.34 3.00 2.59
CA GLU A 476 -25.17 3.74 3.58
C GLU A 476 -24.35 4.83 4.27
N THR A 477 -23.11 4.51 4.64
CA THR A 477 -22.18 5.48 5.23
C THR A 477 -21.89 6.62 4.25
N LEU A 478 -21.61 6.31 2.99
CA LEU A 478 -21.38 7.28 1.92
C LEU A 478 -22.56 8.23 1.76
N LEU A 479 -23.79 7.71 1.75
CA LEU A 479 -25.02 8.48 1.61
C LEU A 479 -25.30 9.38 2.82
N ASN A 480 -24.98 8.93 4.02
CA ASN A 480 -25.24 9.67 5.26
C ASN A 480 -24.21 10.77 5.53
N PHE A 481 -22.95 10.58 5.14
CA PHE A 481 -21.87 11.53 5.43
C PHE A 481 -21.58 12.49 4.26
N GLY A 482 -21.85 12.07 3.03
CA GLY A 482 -21.54 12.86 1.84
C GLY A 482 -22.57 13.94 1.53
N PRO A 483 -22.18 15.02 0.83
CA PRO A 483 -23.14 15.97 0.29
C PRO A 483 -24.03 15.27 -0.75
N SER A 484 -25.34 15.41 -0.63
CA SER A 484 -26.33 14.67 -1.42
C SER A 484 -26.14 14.79 -2.94
N TRP A 485 -25.66 15.95 -3.41
CA TRP A 485 -25.38 16.18 -4.83
C TRP A 485 -24.29 15.26 -5.40
N LEU A 486 -23.38 14.74 -4.54
CA LEU A 486 -22.29 13.84 -4.91
C LEU A 486 -22.55 12.40 -4.44
N ALA A 487 -22.96 12.22 -3.18
CA ALA A 487 -23.15 10.90 -2.57
C ALA A 487 -24.23 10.08 -3.29
N SER A 488 -25.38 10.69 -3.65
CA SER A 488 -26.48 9.95 -4.29
C SER A 488 -26.15 9.47 -5.72
N PRO A 489 -25.58 10.29 -6.63
CA PRO A 489 -25.13 9.79 -7.92
C PRO A 489 -24.02 8.74 -7.81
N LEU A 490 -23.06 8.96 -6.89
CA LEU A 490 -21.94 8.05 -6.68
C LEU A 490 -22.41 6.67 -6.17
N ALA A 491 -23.29 6.64 -5.18
CA ALA A 491 -23.86 5.39 -4.67
C ALA A 491 -24.58 4.61 -5.79
N ARG A 492 -25.35 5.31 -6.64
CA ARG A 492 -26.05 4.68 -7.78
C ARG A 492 -25.08 4.05 -8.79
N LEU A 493 -23.92 4.67 -9.05
CA LEU A 493 -22.89 4.11 -9.94
C LEU A 493 -22.16 2.92 -9.33
N LEU A 494 -22.12 2.85 -8.00
CA LEU A 494 -21.48 1.76 -7.25
C LEU A 494 -22.39 0.54 -7.03
N GLU A 495 -23.70 0.68 -7.27
CA GLU A 495 -24.67 -0.40 -7.15
C GLU A 495 -24.71 -1.24 -8.45
N PRO A 496 -24.28 -2.53 -8.42
CA PRO A 496 -24.20 -3.36 -9.64
C PRO A 496 -25.56 -3.62 -10.30
N GLU A 497 -26.66 -3.59 -9.51
CA GLU A 497 -28.01 -3.91 -9.95
C GLU A 497 -28.78 -2.72 -10.52
N ALA A 498 -28.25 -1.50 -10.36
CA ALA A 498 -28.91 -0.29 -10.84
C ALA A 498 -29.14 -0.27 -12.38
N PHE A 499 -28.41 -1.13 -13.11
CA PHE A 499 -28.40 -1.18 -14.58
C PHE A 499 -28.49 -2.63 -15.08
N ASP A 500 -29.58 -3.36 -14.70
CA ASP A 500 -29.78 -4.77 -15.08
C ASP A 500 -29.93 -4.91 -16.61
N PRO A 501 -29.02 -5.66 -17.29
CA PRO A 501 -29.07 -5.87 -18.75
C PRO A 501 -30.28 -6.72 -19.21
N LEU A 502 -31.02 -7.40 -18.33
CA LEU A 502 -32.19 -8.20 -18.70
C LEU A 502 -33.42 -7.37 -19.12
N VAL A 503 -33.49 -6.11 -18.66
CA VAL A 503 -34.62 -5.20 -18.93
C VAL A 503 -34.27 -4.15 -20.00
N VAL A 504 -33.07 -4.18 -20.55
CA VAL A 504 -32.51 -3.09 -21.35
C VAL A 504 -32.63 -3.37 -22.86
N ARG A 505 -33.03 -2.36 -23.64
CA ARG A 505 -33.10 -2.46 -25.10
C ARG A 505 -31.70 -2.47 -25.74
N PRO A 506 -31.48 -3.21 -26.84
CA PRO A 506 -30.22 -3.18 -27.61
C PRO A 506 -29.89 -1.75 -28.09
N LEU A 507 -28.61 -1.53 -28.42
CA LEU A 507 -28.13 -0.26 -28.99
C LEU A 507 -28.83 0.03 -30.34
N THR A 508 -29.09 1.30 -30.57
CA THR A 508 -29.66 1.83 -31.81
C THR A 508 -28.60 2.64 -32.59
N GLN A 509 -28.86 2.94 -33.88
CA GLN A 509 -27.96 3.79 -34.65
C GLN A 509 -27.79 5.19 -34.02
N ALA A 510 -28.85 5.75 -33.45
CA ALA A 510 -28.79 7.05 -32.79
C ALA A 510 -27.83 7.04 -31.56
N ASP A 511 -27.69 5.90 -30.87
CA ASP A 511 -26.73 5.77 -29.79
C ASP A 511 -25.29 5.84 -30.33
N PHE A 512 -24.98 5.16 -31.44
CA PHE A 512 -23.66 5.23 -32.08
C PHE A 512 -23.35 6.63 -32.63
N ASP A 513 -24.31 7.30 -33.21
CA ASP A 513 -24.14 8.68 -33.70
C ASP A 513 -23.80 9.63 -32.53
N SER A 514 -24.43 9.43 -31.38
CA SER A 514 -24.12 10.16 -30.14
C SER A 514 -22.72 9.84 -29.60
N LEU A 515 -22.34 8.57 -29.58
CA LEU A 515 -21.03 8.12 -29.10
C LEU A 515 -19.89 8.58 -30.03
N ALA A 516 -20.12 8.62 -31.33
CA ALA A 516 -19.16 9.13 -32.32
C ALA A 516 -18.82 10.63 -32.14
N MET A 517 -19.72 11.41 -31.53
CA MET A 517 -19.52 12.82 -31.21
C MET A 517 -19.03 13.05 -29.75
N HIS A 518 -18.82 12.00 -28.98
CA HIS A 518 -18.45 12.12 -27.59
C HIS A 518 -17.06 12.78 -27.43
N PRO A 519 -16.85 13.68 -26.46
CA PRO A 519 -15.55 14.34 -26.27
C PRO A 519 -14.43 13.38 -25.86
N ASP A 520 -14.75 12.26 -25.20
CA ASP A 520 -13.79 11.25 -24.83
C ASP A 520 -13.31 10.45 -26.05
N LYS A 521 -11.98 10.36 -26.22
CA LYS A 521 -11.32 9.68 -27.33
C LYS A 521 -11.69 8.18 -27.37
N TRP A 522 -11.59 7.51 -26.23
CA TRP A 522 -11.78 6.06 -26.16
C TRP A 522 -13.22 5.65 -26.44
N ILE A 523 -14.19 6.48 -25.98
CA ILE A 523 -15.60 6.26 -26.32
C ILE A 523 -15.82 6.36 -27.82
N ARG A 524 -15.26 7.38 -28.50
CA ARG A 524 -15.39 7.54 -29.96
C ARG A 524 -14.76 6.36 -30.70
N GLU A 525 -13.49 6.04 -30.40
CA GLU A 525 -12.74 5.00 -31.10
C GLU A 525 -13.35 3.61 -30.89
N THR A 526 -13.82 3.32 -29.68
CA THR A 526 -14.49 2.04 -29.41
C THR A 526 -15.89 1.94 -30.02
N ALA A 527 -16.63 3.05 -30.12
CA ALA A 527 -17.90 3.09 -30.83
C ALA A 527 -17.71 2.89 -32.33
N GLU A 528 -16.66 3.49 -32.92
CA GLU A 528 -16.28 3.27 -34.32
C GLU A 528 -15.91 1.81 -34.57
N ALA A 529 -15.08 1.22 -33.67
CA ALA A 529 -14.71 -0.18 -33.76
C ALA A 529 -15.93 -1.14 -33.67
N ALA A 530 -16.93 -0.81 -32.86
CA ALA A 530 -18.16 -1.59 -32.73
C ALA A 530 -19.10 -1.45 -33.94
N SER A 531 -19.08 -0.32 -34.66
CA SER A 531 -19.96 -0.06 -35.78
C SER A 531 -19.36 -0.40 -37.15
N HIS A 532 -18.07 -0.17 -37.36
CA HIS A 532 -17.38 -0.33 -38.63
C HIS A 532 -16.35 -1.46 -38.66
N GLY A 533 -16.08 -2.11 -37.52
CA GLY A 533 -15.10 -3.17 -37.39
C GLY A 533 -13.79 -2.71 -36.75
N LEU A 534 -13.01 -3.70 -36.31
CA LEU A 534 -11.79 -3.48 -35.53
C LEU A 534 -10.62 -3.04 -36.43
N GLY A 535 -10.06 -1.88 -36.18
CA GLY A 535 -8.74 -1.51 -36.69
C GLY A 535 -7.61 -2.31 -35.99
N GLU A 536 -6.40 -2.29 -36.58
CA GLU A 536 -5.25 -3.05 -36.04
C GLU A 536 -4.95 -2.74 -34.57
N GLN A 537 -4.89 -1.47 -34.20
CA GLN A 537 -4.64 -1.05 -32.81
C GLN A 537 -5.70 -1.58 -31.84
N MET A 538 -6.97 -1.58 -32.25
CA MET A 538 -8.06 -2.07 -31.41
C MET A 538 -8.01 -3.59 -31.24
N LYS A 539 -7.55 -4.34 -32.25
CA LYS A 539 -7.31 -5.77 -32.16
C LYS A 539 -6.22 -6.08 -31.11
N GLU A 540 -5.12 -5.34 -31.13
CA GLU A 540 -4.02 -5.49 -30.16
C GLU A 540 -4.51 -5.21 -28.73
N LEU A 541 -5.25 -4.12 -28.50
CA LEU A 541 -5.81 -3.78 -27.19
C LEU A 541 -6.78 -4.83 -26.65
N ILE A 542 -7.61 -5.44 -27.53
CA ILE A 542 -8.50 -6.54 -27.10
C ILE A 542 -7.68 -7.74 -26.62
N VAL A 543 -6.63 -8.11 -27.36
CA VAL A 543 -5.76 -9.21 -26.97
C VAL A 543 -5.11 -8.93 -25.61
N LEU A 544 -4.58 -7.72 -25.42
CA LEU A 544 -3.99 -7.30 -24.14
C LEU A 544 -5.03 -7.29 -23.01
N LYS A 545 -6.26 -6.84 -23.25
CA LYS A 545 -7.36 -6.85 -22.25
C LYS A 545 -7.78 -8.26 -21.84
N GLN A 546 -7.62 -9.25 -22.70
CA GLN A 546 -7.90 -10.66 -22.39
C GLN A 546 -6.79 -11.30 -21.54
N VAL A 547 -5.60 -10.70 -21.52
CA VAL A 547 -4.50 -11.15 -20.68
C VAL A 547 -4.83 -10.89 -19.21
N PRO A 548 -4.89 -11.93 -18.34
CA PRO A 548 -5.24 -11.76 -16.94
C PRO A 548 -4.39 -10.73 -16.20
N LEU A 549 -3.12 -10.59 -16.59
CA LEU A 549 -2.17 -9.63 -16.02
C LEU A 549 -2.58 -8.17 -16.28
N PHE A 550 -3.27 -7.87 -17.37
CA PHE A 550 -3.61 -6.52 -17.82
C PHE A 550 -5.11 -6.23 -17.82
N ASN A 551 -5.94 -7.17 -17.37
CA ASN A 551 -7.39 -7.05 -17.44
C ASN A 551 -7.98 -5.93 -16.59
N THR A 552 -7.28 -5.49 -15.54
CA THR A 552 -7.66 -4.37 -14.67
C THR A 552 -7.31 -3.01 -15.25
N LEU A 553 -6.37 -2.95 -16.20
CA LEU A 553 -5.93 -1.69 -16.80
C LEU A 553 -7.03 -1.08 -17.68
N THR A 554 -7.15 0.25 -17.65
CA THR A 554 -8.01 1.01 -18.58
C THR A 554 -7.46 0.97 -20.00
N LEU A 555 -8.26 1.36 -21.01
CA LEU A 555 -7.81 1.42 -22.40
C LEU A 555 -6.61 2.37 -22.59
N GLU A 556 -6.59 3.48 -21.88
CA GLU A 556 -5.45 4.43 -21.90
C GLU A 556 -4.17 3.77 -21.37
N GLN A 557 -4.27 3.08 -20.25
CA GLN A 557 -3.16 2.36 -19.65
C GLN A 557 -2.68 1.21 -20.54
N LEU A 558 -3.62 0.44 -21.12
CA LEU A 558 -3.30 -0.62 -22.08
C LEU A 558 -2.60 -0.09 -23.32
N ALA A 559 -3.03 1.05 -23.85
CA ALA A 559 -2.36 1.69 -24.98
C ALA A 559 -0.95 2.17 -24.62
N SER A 560 -0.72 2.55 -23.36
CA SER A 560 0.61 2.88 -22.85
C SER A 560 1.49 1.63 -22.76
N VAL A 561 0.97 0.53 -22.24
CA VAL A 561 1.65 -0.79 -22.20
C VAL A 561 1.98 -1.24 -23.62
N ASP A 562 1.03 -1.15 -24.54
CA ASP A 562 1.22 -1.56 -25.94
C ASP A 562 2.37 -0.82 -26.63
N ARG A 563 2.47 0.51 -26.44
CA ARG A 563 3.60 1.31 -26.94
C ARG A 563 4.98 0.87 -26.40
N MET A 564 5.04 0.21 -25.26
CA MET A 564 6.29 -0.31 -24.67
C MET A 564 6.65 -1.72 -25.15
N MET A 565 5.73 -2.39 -25.85
CA MET A 565 5.92 -3.74 -26.37
C MET A 565 6.47 -3.73 -27.79
N VAL A 566 7.16 -4.81 -28.16
CA VAL A 566 7.73 -5.03 -29.50
C VAL A 566 7.06 -6.24 -30.12
N THR A 567 6.62 -6.14 -31.36
CA THR A 567 6.10 -7.29 -32.13
C THR A 567 7.24 -8.15 -32.66
N ARG A 568 7.13 -9.47 -32.47
CA ARG A 568 8.04 -10.48 -33.07
C ARG A 568 7.22 -11.55 -33.78
N HIS A 569 7.78 -12.05 -34.90
CA HIS A 569 7.19 -13.10 -35.70
C HIS A 569 8.07 -14.35 -35.59
N TYR A 570 7.44 -15.50 -35.45
CA TYR A 570 8.10 -16.80 -35.39
C TYR A 570 7.44 -17.73 -36.39
N ALA A 571 8.25 -18.36 -37.24
CA ALA A 571 7.78 -19.38 -38.16
C ALA A 571 7.44 -20.68 -37.41
N LYS A 572 6.58 -21.53 -37.97
CA LYS A 572 6.28 -22.84 -37.45
C LYS A 572 7.58 -23.64 -37.17
N GLY A 573 7.74 -24.15 -35.95
CA GLY A 573 8.92 -24.91 -35.50
C GLY A 573 10.06 -24.02 -34.96
N GLU A 574 9.92 -22.70 -34.99
CA GLU A 574 10.91 -21.79 -34.46
C GLU A 574 10.81 -21.68 -32.91
N SER A 575 11.97 -21.68 -32.25
CA SER A 575 12.02 -21.58 -30.78
C SER A 575 11.95 -20.12 -30.36
N LEU A 576 11.03 -19.79 -29.45
CA LEU A 576 10.92 -18.47 -28.83
C LEU A 576 12.01 -18.31 -27.75
N PHE A 577 12.24 -19.33 -26.96
CA PHE A 577 13.31 -19.43 -25.97
C PHE A 577 13.50 -20.89 -25.53
N ARG A 578 14.67 -21.20 -24.99
CA ARG A 578 15.03 -22.53 -24.50
C ARG A 578 15.16 -22.54 -22.98
N ARG A 579 14.94 -23.69 -22.39
CA ARG A 579 15.23 -23.92 -20.96
C ARG A 579 16.68 -23.56 -20.63
N GLY A 580 16.87 -22.78 -19.55
CA GLY A 580 18.18 -22.33 -19.11
C GLY A 580 18.63 -20.99 -19.74
N ASP A 581 17.94 -20.47 -20.75
CA ASP A 581 18.23 -19.15 -21.30
C ASP A 581 18.04 -18.08 -20.22
N VAL A 582 18.78 -16.97 -20.32
CA VAL A 582 18.59 -15.81 -19.45
C VAL A 582 17.22 -15.21 -19.72
N GLY A 583 16.35 -15.18 -18.71
CA GLY A 583 15.00 -14.62 -18.81
C GLY A 583 14.99 -13.12 -18.56
N GLY A 584 14.30 -12.36 -19.38
CA GLY A 584 14.16 -10.91 -19.24
C GLY A 584 13.01 -10.34 -20.06
N GLU A 585 12.24 -11.22 -20.70
CA GLU A 585 11.15 -10.86 -21.60
C GLU A 585 9.89 -11.68 -21.27
N LEU A 586 8.75 -11.01 -21.32
CA LEU A 586 7.42 -11.58 -21.22
C LEU A 586 6.80 -11.57 -22.62
N TYR A 587 6.16 -12.65 -23.02
CA TYR A 587 5.57 -12.84 -24.34
C TYR A 587 4.05 -12.96 -24.22
N VAL A 588 3.31 -12.18 -24.98
CA VAL A 588 1.86 -12.27 -25.17
C VAL A 588 1.60 -12.77 -26.58
N ILE A 589 0.90 -13.89 -26.74
CA ILE A 589 0.55 -14.43 -28.05
C ILE A 589 -0.61 -13.60 -28.64
N VAL A 590 -0.37 -13.00 -29.78
CA VAL A 590 -1.41 -12.29 -30.57
C VAL A 590 -2.09 -13.26 -31.51
N GLU A 591 -1.30 -14.01 -32.29
CA GLU A 591 -1.78 -14.99 -33.26
C GLU A 591 -0.93 -16.26 -33.19
N GLY A 592 -1.52 -17.41 -33.51
CA GLY A 592 -0.84 -18.69 -33.57
C GLY A 592 -0.97 -19.54 -32.31
N GLU A 593 -0.15 -20.60 -32.24
CA GLU A 593 -0.11 -21.55 -31.13
C GLU A 593 1.35 -21.84 -30.76
N VAL A 594 1.68 -21.81 -29.46
CA VAL A 594 3.00 -22.10 -28.90
C VAL A 594 2.93 -23.28 -27.96
N ARG A 595 3.86 -24.23 -28.12
CA ARG A 595 4.04 -25.41 -27.25
C ARG A 595 5.13 -25.09 -26.22
N VAL A 596 4.83 -25.25 -24.95
CA VAL A 596 5.79 -25.21 -23.86
C VAL A 596 6.16 -26.64 -23.47
N HIS A 597 7.44 -26.99 -23.46
CA HIS A 597 7.92 -28.34 -23.24
C HIS A 597 9.21 -28.39 -22.40
N LEU A 598 9.44 -29.54 -21.81
CA LEU A 598 10.70 -29.90 -21.15
C LEU A 598 11.38 -31.06 -21.92
N ASP A 599 12.70 -30.97 -22.06
CA ASP A 599 13.50 -32.13 -22.44
C ASP A 599 13.99 -32.83 -21.15
N HIS A 600 13.59 -34.08 -20.97
CA HIS A 600 13.97 -34.91 -19.84
C HIS A 600 14.67 -36.17 -20.40
N GLY A 601 16.01 -36.15 -20.44
CA GLY A 601 16.82 -37.29 -20.88
C GLY A 601 16.61 -37.66 -22.35
N GLY A 602 16.39 -36.69 -23.24
CA GLY A 602 16.14 -36.92 -24.67
C GLY A 602 14.67 -37.23 -25.02
N ARG A 603 13.75 -37.14 -24.05
CA ARG A 603 12.31 -37.26 -24.26
C ARG A 603 11.64 -35.92 -24.02
N GLU A 604 11.02 -35.35 -25.04
CA GLU A 604 10.25 -34.11 -24.92
C GLU A 604 8.90 -34.38 -24.24
N VAL A 605 8.63 -33.66 -23.17
CA VAL A 605 7.35 -33.68 -22.45
C VAL A 605 6.65 -32.35 -22.65
N THR A 606 5.53 -32.31 -23.33
CA THR A 606 4.71 -31.11 -23.48
C THR A 606 4.01 -30.76 -22.17
N LEU A 607 4.29 -29.59 -21.63
CA LEU A 607 3.66 -29.07 -20.41
C LEU A 607 2.33 -28.40 -20.73
N ALA A 608 2.31 -27.55 -21.77
CA ALA A 608 1.13 -26.79 -22.16
C ALA A 608 1.19 -26.39 -23.64
N LYS A 609 0.03 -26.09 -24.21
CA LYS A 609 -0.15 -25.39 -25.49
C LYS A 609 -0.88 -24.08 -25.21
N HIS A 610 -0.34 -23.00 -25.70
CA HIS A 610 -0.84 -21.66 -25.50
C HIS A 610 -1.28 -21.05 -26.83
N ARG A 611 -2.39 -20.30 -26.81
CA ARG A 611 -2.97 -19.61 -27.97
C ARG A 611 -3.09 -18.11 -27.72
N SER A 612 -3.66 -17.37 -28.67
CA SER A 612 -3.92 -15.94 -28.56
C SER A 612 -4.49 -15.55 -27.16
N GLY A 613 -3.99 -14.47 -26.59
CA GLY A 613 -4.29 -13.99 -25.23
C GLY A 613 -3.51 -14.67 -24.10
N ALA A 614 -2.71 -15.71 -24.39
CA ALA A 614 -1.89 -16.34 -23.37
C ALA A 614 -0.55 -15.60 -23.16
N VAL A 615 -0.05 -15.67 -21.91
CA VAL A 615 1.24 -15.11 -21.48
C VAL A 615 2.23 -16.21 -21.20
N MET A 616 3.48 -15.98 -21.57
CA MET A 616 4.61 -16.89 -21.31
C MET A 616 5.84 -16.12 -20.87
N GLY A 617 6.71 -16.80 -20.13
CA GLY A 617 7.99 -16.27 -19.67
C GLY A 617 7.90 -15.32 -18.48
N GLU A 618 6.74 -15.19 -17.86
CA GLU A 618 6.47 -14.34 -16.70
C GLU A 618 7.33 -14.71 -15.50
N MET A 619 7.59 -15.99 -15.24
CA MET A 619 8.33 -16.45 -14.05
C MET A 619 9.72 -15.83 -14.02
N SER A 620 10.51 -16.00 -15.06
CA SER A 620 11.88 -15.48 -15.11
C SER A 620 11.98 -13.95 -15.16
N VAL A 621 10.89 -13.26 -15.46
CA VAL A 621 10.84 -11.79 -15.39
C VAL A 621 10.70 -11.32 -13.95
N PHE A 622 9.97 -12.06 -13.09
CA PHE A 622 9.74 -11.69 -11.70
C PHE A 622 10.77 -12.25 -10.72
N ASP A 623 11.24 -13.51 -10.92
CA ASP A 623 12.16 -14.18 -9.99
C ASP A 623 13.64 -14.12 -10.37
N ASP A 624 13.95 -13.51 -11.52
CA ASP A 624 15.31 -13.37 -12.06
C ASP A 624 16.04 -14.70 -12.33
N GLN A 625 15.28 -15.80 -12.44
CA GLN A 625 15.83 -17.11 -12.72
C GLN A 625 15.87 -17.41 -14.23
N PRO A 626 16.74 -18.31 -14.69
CA PRO A 626 16.71 -18.79 -16.08
C PRO A 626 15.36 -19.41 -16.46
N ARG A 627 15.09 -19.47 -17.77
CA ARG A 627 13.85 -20.08 -18.31
C ARG A 627 13.66 -21.50 -17.77
N SER A 628 12.52 -21.76 -17.16
CA SER A 628 12.18 -23.07 -16.57
C SER A 628 11.84 -24.14 -17.61
N ALA A 629 11.38 -23.74 -18.80
CA ALA A 629 10.97 -24.62 -19.90
C ALA A 629 11.37 -24.00 -21.25
N SER A 630 11.26 -24.77 -22.33
CA SER A 630 11.40 -24.30 -23.72
C SER A 630 10.04 -23.99 -24.32
N ALA A 631 10.00 -23.00 -25.23
CA ALA A 631 8.80 -22.62 -25.98
C ALA A 631 9.08 -22.60 -27.48
N GLU A 632 8.21 -23.26 -28.27
CA GLU A 632 8.32 -23.44 -29.71
C GLU A 632 6.98 -23.14 -30.40
N ALA A 633 7.03 -22.42 -31.52
CA ALA A 633 5.87 -22.12 -32.34
C ALA A 633 5.33 -23.36 -33.05
N VAL A 634 4.08 -23.73 -32.79
CA VAL A 634 3.40 -24.84 -33.44
C VAL A 634 2.85 -24.48 -34.83
N THR A 635 2.49 -23.21 -34.95
CA THR A 635 2.04 -22.56 -36.20
C THR A 635 2.84 -21.29 -36.38
N ASP A 636 2.73 -20.63 -37.53
CA ASP A 636 3.24 -19.26 -37.65
C ASP A 636 2.61 -18.41 -36.56
N THR A 637 3.44 -17.71 -35.79
CA THR A 637 3.04 -17.09 -34.52
C THR A 637 3.50 -15.65 -34.44
N VAL A 638 2.60 -14.77 -34.04
CA VAL A 638 2.88 -13.36 -33.74
C VAL A 638 2.76 -13.14 -32.24
N VAL A 639 3.78 -12.54 -31.65
CA VAL A 639 3.82 -12.22 -30.22
C VAL A 639 4.15 -10.77 -29.96
N ARG A 640 3.58 -10.21 -28.89
CA ARG A 640 4.00 -8.95 -28.30
C ARG A 640 4.96 -9.26 -27.15
N VAL A 641 6.11 -8.61 -27.16
CA VAL A 641 7.20 -8.85 -26.20
C VAL A 641 7.36 -7.63 -25.30
N LEU A 642 7.29 -7.84 -23.99
CA LEU A 642 7.52 -6.83 -22.97
C LEU A 642 8.79 -7.16 -22.20
N ARG A 643 9.72 -6.21 -22.15
CA ARG A 643 10.98 -6.38 -21.40
C ARG A 643 10.75 -6.17 -19.89
N ARG A 644 11.60 -6.81 -19.07
CA ARG A 644 11.56 -6.72 -17.60
C ARG A 644 11.54 -5.27 -17.09
N ASP A 645 12.48 -4.44 -17.57
CA ASP A 645 12.57 -3.04 -17.14
C ASP A 645 11.27 -2.27 -17.39
N ARG A 646 10.56 -2.55 -18.48
CA ARG A 646 9.27 -1.95 -18.82
C ARG A 646 8.14 -2.52 -17.97
N LEU A 647 8.13 -3.83 -17.74
CA LEU A 647 7.14 -4.44 -16.85
C LEU A 647 7.29 -3.93 -15.40
N GLN A 648 8.51 -3.76 -14.92
CA GLN A 648 8.77 -3.18 -13.60
C GLN A 648 8.25 -1.74 -13.51
N ALA A 649 8.42 -0.94 -14.55
CA ALA A 649 7.85 0.41 -14.61
C ALA A 649 6.30 0.36 -14.55
N ILE A 650 5.67 -0.52 -15.32
CA ILE A 650 4.21 -0.71 -15.31
C ILE A 650 3.72 -1.14 -13.92
N VAL A 651 4.37 -2.11 -13.27
CA VAL A 651 4.01 -2.57 -11.93
C VAL A 651 4.17 -1.45 -10.89
N HIS A 652 5.16 -0.59 -11.09
CA HIS A 652 5.38 0.56 -10.21
C HIS A 652 4.29 1.63 -10.37
N GLU A 653 3.86 1.90 -11.61
CA GLU A 653 2.79 2.83 -11.92
C GLU A 653 1.40 2.24 -11.58
N HIS A 654 1.22 0.93 -11.79
CA HIS A 654 -0.03 0.19 -11.64
C HIS A 654 0.16 -1.07 -10.76
N PRO A 655 0.22 -0.92 -9.42
CA PRO A 655 0.45 -2.03 -8.49
C PRO A 655 -0.61 -3.15 -8.57
N GLU A 656 -1.82 -2.84 -9.05
CA GLU A 656 -2.90 -3.80 -9.29
C GLU A 656 -2.51 -4.90 -10.27
N VAL A 657 -1.61 -4.62 -11.22
CA VAL A 657 -1.05 -5.62 -12.15
C VAL A 657 -0.34 -6.74 -11.39
N LEU A 658 0.38 -6.40 -10.32
CA LEU A 658 1.06 -7.39 -9.47
C LEU A 658 0.04 -8.26 -8.71
N LEU A 659 -1.05 -7.68 -8.23
CA LEU A 659 -2.11 -8.43 -7.54
C LEU A 659 -2.78 -9.44 -8.48
N GLU A 660 -3.05 -9.07 -9.72
CA GLU A 660 -3.59 -9.98 -10.73
C GLU A 660 -2.59 -11.10 -11.08
N PHE A 661 -1.30 -10.80 -11.12
CA PHE A 661 -0.26 -11.81 -11.29
C PHE A 661 -0.24 -12.83 -10.13
N ILE A 662 -0.32 -12.37 -8.89
CA ILE A 662 -0.38 -13.23 -7.70
C ILE A 662 -1.64 -14.11 -7.73
N LYS A 663 -2.80 -13.57 -8.10
CA LYS A 663 -4.05 -14.34 -8.26
C LYS A 663 -3.90 -15.43 -9.30
N ASN A 664 -3.31 -15.10 -10.46
CA ASN A 664 -3.08 -16.04 -11.55
C ASN A 664 -2.14 -17.18 -11.12
N LEU A 665 -1.02 -16.86 -10.45
CA LEU A 665 -0.12 -17.87 -9.89
C LEU A 665 -0.84 -18.78 -8.89
N SER A 666 -1.65 -18.23 -8.00
CA SER A 666 -2.42 -18.98 -7.01
C SER A 666 -3.41 -19.93 -7.67
N GLN A 667 -4.07 -19.52 -8.77
CA GLN A 667 -4.97 -20.39 -9.55
C GLN A 667 -4.21 -21.52 -10.25
N ARG A 668 -3.02 -21.23 -10.82
CA ARG A 668 -2.17 -22.24 -11.47
C ARG A 668 -1.67 -23.27 -10.46
N ILE A 669 -1.26 -22.87 -9.27
CA ILE A 669 -0.84 -23.78 -8.20
C ILE A 669 -1.99 -24.69 -7.81
N ARG A 670 -3.20 -24.18 -7.57
CA ARG A 670 -4.39 -25.01 -7.25
C ARG A 670 -4.70 -26.01 -8.34
N ALA A 671 -4.65 -25.58 -9.61
CA ALA A 671 -4.88 -26.49 -10.75
C ALA A 671 -3.79 -27.58 -10.88
N MET A 672 -2.56 -27.30 -10.44
CA MET A 672 -1.49 -28.31 -10.36
C MET A 672 -1.73 -29.27 -9.20
N ASP A 673 -2.14 -28.79 -8.02
CA ASP A 673 -2.47 -29.64 -6.88
C ASP A 673 -3.63 -30.58 -7.17
N GLU A 674 -4.68 -30.11 -7.86
CA GLU A 674 -5.80 -30.94 -8.33
C GLU A 674 -5.34 -32.03 -9.30
N LYS A 675 -4.43 -31.72 -10.24
CA LYS A 675 -3.89 -32.72 -11.19
C LYS A 675 -3.00 -33.75 -10.49
N LEU A 676 -2.20 -33.33 -9.50
CA LEU A 676 -1.35 -34.21 -8.69
C LEU A 676 -2.22 -35.12 -7.81
N GLY A 677 -3.25 -34.58 -7.16
CA GLY A 677 -4.18 -35.35 -6.35
C GLY A 677 -5.01 -36.38 -7.17
N ALA A 678 -5.28 -36.04 -8.45
CA ALA A 678 -5.94 -36.98 -9.38
C ALA A 678 -4.99 -38.06 -9.96
N ALA A 679 -3.68 -37.86 -9.86
CA ALA A 679 -2.65 -38.76 -10.40
C ALA A 679 -2.09 -39.76 -9.36
N GLU A 680 -2.38 -39.61 -8.07
CA GLU A 680 -2.05 -40.62 -7.05
C GLU A 680 -3.09 -41.72 -7.08
N PRO A 681 -2.73 -42.98 -7.47
CA PRO A 681 -3.60 -44.14 -7.26
C PRO A 681 -3.72 -44.35 -5.76
N VAL A 682 -4.96 -44.41 -5.26
CA VAL A 682 -5.27 -44.88 -3.91
C VAL A 682 -4.74 -46.31 -3.82
N THR A 683 -3.50 -46.49 -3.37
CA THR A 683 -2.99 -47.78 -2.90
C THR A 683 -3.52 -47.97 -1.48
N GLN A 684 -4.56 -48.81 -1.37
CA GLN A 684 -4.99 -49.44 -0.14
C GLN A 684 -3.91 -50.38 0.39
#